data_c37fe6f40710bc0eac79611bb4510182
#
_entry.id   c37fe6f40710bc0eac79611bb4510182
#
_cell.length_a   1.000
_cell.length_b   1.000
_cell.length_c   1.000
_cell.angle_alpha   90.00
_cell.angle_beta   90.00
_cell.angle_gamma   90.00
#
_symmetry.space_group_name_H-M   'P 1'
#
loop_
_entity.id
_entity.type
_entity.pdbx_description
1 polymer ?
#
loop_
_entity_poly.entity_id
_entity_poly.type
_entity_poly.pdbx_seq_one_letter_code
_entity_poly.pdbx_strand_id
1 'polypeptide(L)'
;DAALRLPTYLLHAPLAGTYLLGAAVVLGAATLVTFAGAAGILWRDAIDEDEENEEDDEEPAEDADDSGWISLGFLAHSLLSFRARLALLFRGRQRSPLPRDDVAMPRRRVEPRFASNGEPDLEDDESEDDEAEAAPRVRKPRPPKPRRSGSGYILPPLELLTPASKSGRATVSSEMLQNNATALEGVLGDFGVRGEIINARPGPVVTLYELEPAPGIKSSRVISLADDIARSMSALSARVAVVSGRNAIGIELPNPTREKVYLREMLASDDYAESAARLPLCLGKAIGGEPVLVDLARMPHLLIAGTTGSGKSVAINTMILSLLYRLQPEQCRLIMVDPKMLELSVYDGIPHLLTPVVTDPKKAVVALKWAVREMEERYKKMSKLGVRNIDGYNARVAEANKKGEKLSRTVHTGYNRETGQAIYENEELDLEPLPYIVVIVDEMADLMMVAGKDIEGAVQRLAQMARAAGLHVILATQRPSVDVITGTIKANFPTRISFQVTSKIDSRTILGEQGAEQLLGQGDMLYMAGGGRISRVHGPFVSDEEVEKVVRHLKSQGQPEYLEAVTAEEPQDEDGNPIFDSTAMGGAEGGDLYQQAVAIVTRDRKASTSYIQRRLQIGYNRAASLMERMEQEGVVGQPNHAGKREILVEGADEDRY
;
A
#
# COMPACT_ATOMS: atom_id res chain seq x y z
N ASP A 1 30.64 25.18 40.18
CA ASP A 1 30.07 25.30 41.54
C ASP A 1 28.58 24.89 41.60
N ALA A 2 27.75 25.28 40.65
CA ALA A 2 26.32 24.90 40.64
C ALA A 2 26.11 23.39 40.44
N ALA A 3 26.90 22.74 39.58
CA ALA A 3 26.81 21.30 39.32
C ALA A 3 27.30 20.43 40.48
N LEU A 4 28.21 20.93 41.31
CA LEU A 4 28.70 20.25 42.51
C LEU A 4 27.74 20.39 43.72
N ARG A 5 26.80 21.34 43.68
CA ARG A 5 25.75 21.50 44.70
C ARG A 5 24.54 20.57 44.48
N LEU A 6 24.33 20.05 43.26
CA LEU A 6 23.21 19.15 42.94
C LEU A 6 23.27 17.82 43.72
N PRO A 7 24.44 17.14 43.85
CA PRO A 7 24.53 15.92 44.65
C PRO A 7 24.31 16.15 46.15
N THR A 8 24.73 17.31 46.70
CA THR A 8 24.50 17.65 48.10
C THR A 8 23.03 17.91 48.39
N TYR A 9 22.27 18.42 47.43
CA TYR A 9 20.83 18.64 47.56
C TYR A 9 20.04 17.32 47.52
N LEU A 10 20.50 16.36 46.72
CA LEU A 10 19.87 15.04 46.58
C LEU A 10 20.16 14.09 47.75
N LEU A 11 21.34 14.20 48.39
CA LEU A 11 21.76 13.32 49.48
C LEU A 11 21.44 13.87 50.86
N HIS A 12 20.92 15.11 50.98
CA HIS A 12 20.61 15.81 52.24
C HIS A 12 21.80 15.88 53.21
N ALA A 13 23.04 15.70 52.69
CA ALA A 13 24.27 15.76 53.47
C ALA A 13 25.37 16.43 52.65
N PRO A 14 26.24 17.27 53.28
CA PRO A 14 27.33 17.93 52.58
C PRO A 14 28.40 16.91 52.18
N LEU A 15 28.75 16.88 50.90
CA LEU A 15 29.90 16.12 50.40
C LEU A 15 31.18 16.78 50.88
N ALA A 16 31.99 16.11 51.72
CA ALA A 16 33.26 16.62 52.24
C ALA A 16 34.43 15.68 51.87
N GLY A 17 35.61 16.25 51.72
CA GLY A 17 36.85 15.50 51.52
C GLY A 17 36.97 14.78 50.18
N THR A 18 37.40 13.54 50.22
CA THR A 18 37.68 12.69 49.06
C THR A 18 36.47 12.43 48.17
N TYR A 19 35.25 12.45 48.70
CA TYR A 19 34.01 12.27 47.94
C TYR A 19 33.66 13.47 47.05
N LEU A 20 34.00 14.68 47.50
CA LEU A 20 33.81 15.88 46.67
C LEU A 20 34.78 15.90 45.47
N LEU A 21 36.02 15.45 45.73
CA LEU A 21 37.03 15.34 44.67
C LEU A 21 36.66 14.25 43.67
N GLY A 22 36.15 13.12 44.13
CA GLY A 22 35.66 12.03 43.26
C GLY A 22 34.48 12.46 42.39
N ALA A 23 33.50 13.15 42.94
CA ALA A 23 32.36 13.69 42.18
C ALA A 23 32.76 14.74 41.15
N ALA A 24 33.75 15.59 41.47
CA ALA A 24 34.29 16.60 40.56
C ALA A 24 35.05 15.96 39.39
N VAL A 25 35.81 14.87 39.62
CA VAL A 25 36.54 14.13 38.59
C VAL A 25 35.55 13.39 37.64
N VAL A 26 34.51 12.75 38.20
CA VAL A 26 33.50 12.07 37.41
C VAL A 26 32.69 13.04 36.53
N LEU A 27 32.29 14.19 37.09
CA LEU A 27 31.61 15.24 36.33
C LEU A 27 32.50 15.88 35.28
N GLY A 28 33.79 16.09 35.57
CA GLY A 28 34.76 16.58 34.62
C GLY A 28 35.02 15.61 33.47
N ALA A 29 35.15 14.31 33.78
CA ALA A 29 35.29 13.27 32.77
C ALA A 29 34.03 13.13 31.86
N ALA A 30 32.84 13.17 32.44
CA ALA A 30 31.58 13.11 31.70
C ALA A 30 31.40 14.33 30.76
N THR A 31 31.79 15.54 31.22
CA THR A 31 31.76 16.74 30.37
C THR A 31 32.81 16.69 29.26
N LEU A 32 34.00 16.12 29.50
CA LEU A 32 35.03 15.93 28.47
C LEU A 32 34.62 14.93 27.41
N VAL A 33 34.00 13.79 27.79
CA VAL A 33 33.49 12.77 26.85
C VAL A 33 32.34 13.32 26.02
N THR A 34 31.41 14.06 26.62
CA THR A 34 30.33 14.71 25.88
C THR A 34 30.81 15.80 24.94
N PHE A 35 31.84 16.55 25.31
CA PHE A 35 32.46 17.57 24.47
C PHE A 35 33.25 16.94 23.31
N ALA A 36 34.01 15.88 23.57
CA ALA A 36 34.74 15.14 22.54
C ALA A 36 33.80 14.44 21.53
N GLY A 37 32.66 13.92 22.02
CA GLY A 37 31.59 13.38 21.15
C GLY A 37 30.90 14.45 20.30
N ALA A 38 30.61 15.62 20.90
CA ALA A 38 30.00 16.75 20.20
C ALA A 38 30.95 17.42 19.18
N ALA A 39 32.27 17.34 19.44
CA ALA A 39 33.31 17.84 18.53
C ALA A 39 33.73 16.85 17.43
N GLY A 40 33.12 15.67 17.39
CA GLY A 40 33.42 14.64 16.38
C GLY A 40 34.81 13.99 16.51
N ILE A 41 35.53 14.22 17.59
CA ILE A 41 36.91 13.76 17.80
C ILE A 41 36.96 12.25 18.05
N LEU A 42 35.91 11.65 18.59
CA LEU A 42 35.82 10.21 18.91
C LEU A 42 35.42 9.30 17.73
N TRP A 43 35.15 9.86 16.53
CA TRP A 43 34.66 9.10 15.38
C TRP A 43 35.60 9.20 14.18
N ARG A 44 36.82 9.73 14.35
CA ARG A 44 37.74 10.01 13.24
C ARG A 44 38.69 8.84 12.91
N ASP A 45 38.81 7.84 13.79
CA ASP A 45 39.77 6.74 13.62
C ASP A 45 39.13 5.40 13.19
N ALA A 46 37.90 5.41 12.64
CA ALA A 46 37.20 4.19 12.24
C ALA A 46 36.92 4.10 10.71
N ILE A 47 37.49 4.99 9.89
CA ILE A 47 37.19 5.03 8.44
C ILE A 47 38.44 4.89 7.54
N ASP A 48 39.66 4.86 8.11
CA ASP A 48 40.90 4.77 7.31
C ASP A 48 41.56 3.38 7.43
N GLU A 49 40.90 2.33 7.00
CA GLU A 49 41.47 1.06 6.57
C GLU A 49 40.54 0.43 5.54
N ASP A 50 40.70 0.77 4.27
CA ASP A 50 40.46 0.01 3.05
C ASP A 50 40.15 0.99 1.91
N GLU A 51 41.18 1.45 1.19
CA GLU A 51 41.18 1.72 -0.25
C GLU A 51 42.50 2.38 -0.66
N GLU A 52 43.44 1.55 -0.99
CA GLU A 52 44.52 1.90 -1.92
C GLU A 52 44.13 1.44 -3.34
N ASN A 53 44.41 2.35 -4.30
CA ASN A 53 44.45 2.22 -5.76
C ASN A 53 43.16 2.56 -6.53
N GLU A 54 43.11 3.66 -7.21
CA GLU A 54 43.73 3.96 -8.52
C GLU A 54 43.55 5.44 -8.88
N GLU A 55 44.60 5.99 -9.47
CA GLU A 55 44.75 7.33 -10.03
C GLU A 55 43.85 7.55 -11.24
N ASP A 56 43.27 8.75 -11.42
CA ASP A 56 43.70 9.75 -12.40
C ASP A 56 42.63 10.87 -12.60
N ASP A 57 43.15 12.12 -12.43
CA ASP A 57 42.94 13.34 -13.20
C ASP A 57 41.61 14.12 -13.16
N GLU A 58 41.86 15.35 -12.76
CA GLU A 58 41.33 16.67 -13.16
C GLU A 58 40.32 17.40 -12.24
N GLU A 59 40.89 18.49 -11.68
CA GLU A 59 40.27 19.66 -11.00
C GLU A 59 39.55 20.61 -12.00
N PRO A 60 39.03 21.78 -11.55
CA PRO A 60 38.27 22.17 -10.36
C PRO A 60 37.05 23.08 -10.68
N ALA A 61 36.19 23.34 -9.71
CA ALA A 61 35.51 24.64 -9.57
C ALA A 61 34.72 24.79 -8.24
N GLU A 62 35.20 25.66 -7.40
CA GLU A 62 34.60 26.82 -6.75
C GLU A 62 33.34 26.66 -5.89
N ASP A 63 33.57 26.92 -4.61
CA ASP A 63 32.84 27.73 -3.61
C ASP A 63 31.31 27.67 -3.50
N ALA A 64 30.87 27.18 -2.34
CA ALA A 64 29.84 27.88 -1.57
C ALA A 64 29.85 27.45 -0.10
N ASP A 65 30.23 28.40 0.73
CA ASP A 65 30.02 28.52 2.18
C ASP A 65 28.62 28.04 2.59
N ASP A 66 28.54 27.11 3.53
CA ASP A 66 27.32 26.93 4.30
C ASP A 66 27.64 26.67 5.79
N SER A 67 27.55 27.76 6.55
CA SER A 67 27.72 27.80 7.99
C SER A 67 26.60 27.01 8.68
N GLY A 68 26.98 25.92 9.36
CA GLY A 68 26.08 25.08 10.13
C GLY A 68 25.38 25.80 11.29
N TRP A 69 24.09 26.03 11.11
CA TRP A 69 23.18 26.41 12.20
C TRP A 69 22.55 25.14 12.77
N ILE A 70 22.93 24.80 14.01
CA ILE A 70 22.26 23.79 14.82
C ILE A 70 20.83 24.29 15.08
N SER A 71 19.82 23.64 14.48
CA SER A 71 18.44 24.07 14.62
C SER A 71 17.99 23.89 16.09
N LEU A 72 17.45 24.96 16.68
CA LEU A 72 16.83 24.97 18.02
C LEU A 72 15.78 23.85 18.19
N GLY A 73 15.22 23.33 17.09
CA GLY A 73 14.28 22.22 17.06
C GLY A 73 14.88 20.89 17.53
N PHE A 74 16.15 20.62 17.19
CA PHE A 74 16.83 19.39 17.61
C PHE A 74 17.08 19.38 19.13
N LEU A 75 17.45 20.52 19.70
CA LEU A 75 17.64 20.66 21.14
C LEU A 75 16.32 20.53 21.91
N ALA A 76 15.23 21.12 21.40
CA ALA A 76 13.91 21.01 22.01
C ALA A 76 13.39 19.56 21.98
N HIS A 77 13.57 18.84 20.87
CA HIS A 77 13.16 17.45 20.73
C HIS A 77 13.95 16.51 21.65
N SER A 78 15.26 16.74 21.78
CA SER A 78 16.11 15.95 22.68
C SER A 78 15.76 16.19 24.16
N LEU A 79 15.40 17.42 24.53
CA LEU A 79 15.00 17.76 25.92
C LEU A 79 13.63 17.15 26.27
N LEU A 80 12.68 17.16 25.34
CA LEU A 80 11.34 16.54 25.51
C LEU A 80 11.43 15.03 25.61
N SER A 81 12.27 14.40 24.81
CA SER A 81 12.51 12.94 24.84
C SER A 81 13.17 12.51 26.15
N PHE A 82 14.09 13.33 26.70
CA PHE A 82 14.73 13.08 27.98
C PHE A 82 13.73 13.21 29.15
N ARG A 83 12.84 14.22 29.11
CA ARG A 83 11.79 14.39 30.15
C ARG A 83 10.79 13.23 30.13
N ALA A 84 10.42 12.70 28.94
CA ALA A 84 9.53 11.55 28.82
C ALA A 84 10.15 10.27 29.41
N ARG A 85 11.45 10.04 29.19
CA ARG A 85 12.19 8.90 29.77
C ARG A 85 12.35 9.03 31.30
N LEU A 86 12.59 10.24 31.82
CA LEU A 86 12.64 10.49 33.26
C LEU A 86 11.28 10.28 33.94
N ALA A 87 10.18 10.69 33.30
CA ALA A 87 8.83 10.49 33.82
C ALA A 87 8.45 9.02 33.94
N LEU A 88 8.98 8.16 33.05
CA LEU A 88 8.79 6.70 33.12
C LEU A 88 9.57 6.05 34.26
N LEU A 89 10.72 6.61 34.65
CA LEU A 89 11.53 6.12 35.78
C LEU A 89 10.93 6.49 37.16
N PHE A 90 10.17 7.59 37.23
CA PHE A 90 9.55 8.06 38.48
C PHE A 90 8.10 7.61 38.69
N ARG A 91 7.48 6.93 37.71
CA ARG A 91 6.18 6.28 37.91
C ARG A 91 6.35 5.01 38.70
N GLY A 92 6.37 5.13 40.02
CA GLY A 92 6.44 4.03 40.97
C GLY A 92 5.35 3.01 40.73
N ARG A 93 5.75 1.74 40.72
CA ARG A 93 4.92 0.55 40.74
C ARG A 93 3.97 0.58 41.93
N GLN A 94 2.73 0.99 41.73
CA GLN A 94 1.64 0.58 42.62
C GLN A 94 1.19 -0.82 42.18
N ARG A 95 1.66 -1.82 42.92
CA ARG A 95 1.12 -3.18 42.88
C ARG A 95 -0.05 -3.24 43.83
N SER A 96 -1.25 -3.44 43.30
CA SER A 96 -2.39 -3.94 44.07
C SER A 96 -2.24 -5.44 44.26
N PRO A 97 -2.40 -5.99 45.46
CA PRO A 97 -2.38 -7.44 45.68
C PRO A 97 -3.73 -8.04 45.32
N LEU A 98 -3.75 -8.97 44.35
CA LEU A 98 -4.87 -9.87 44.12
C LEU A 98 -4.68 -11.11 45.01
N PRO A 99 -5.75 -11.69 45.58
CA PRO A 99 -5.66 -12.83 46.47
C PRO A 99 -5.23 -14.11 45.72
N ARG A 100 -4.32 -14.85 46.31
CA ARG A 100 -3.92 -16.20 45.92
C ARG A 100 -4.98 -17.17 46.43
N ASP A 101 -5.66 -17.85 45.52
CA ASP A 101 -6.28 -19.13 45.81
C ASP A 101 -5.44 -20.22 45.16
N ASP A 102 -4.66 -20.91 45.99
CA ASP A 102 -3.94 -22.12 45.66
C ASP A 102 -4.93 -23.30 45.57
N VAL A 103 -5.31 -23.71 44.36
CA VAL A 103 -5.85 -25.04 44.12
C VAL A 103 -5.12 -25.65 42.93
N ALA A 104 -4.12 -26.45 43.23
CA ALA A 104 -3.44 -27.30 42.27
C ALA A 104 -4.36 -28.43 41.84
N MET A 105 -4.94 -28.35 40.63
CA MET A 105 -5.54 -29.50 39.97
C MET A 105 -4.51 -30.16 39.03
N PRO A 106 -4.40 -31.48 38.96
CA PRO A 106 -3.51 -32.17 38.06
C PRO A 106 -3.95 -31.93 36.62
N ARG A 107 -3.10 -31.30 35.81
CA ARG A 107 -3.34 -31.06 34.37
C ARG A 107 -3.39 -32.42 33.66
N ARG A 108 -4.57 -32.77 33.17
CA ARG A 108 -4.79 -33.90 32.27
C ARG A 108 -4.09 -33.58 30.95
N ARG A 109 -3.20 -34.45 30.51
CA ARG A 109 -2.51 -34.39 29.23
C ARG A 109 -3.56 -34.30 28.11
N VAL A 110 -3.57 -33.21 27.37
CA VAL A 110 -4.46 -33.03 26.22
C VAL A 110 -3.71 -33.60 25.02
N GLU A 111 -4.23 -34.68 24.45
CA GLU A 111 -3.68 -35.23 23.21
C GLU A 111 -3.84 -34.22 22.05
N PRO A 112 -2.86 -34.14 21.14
CA PRO A 112 -2.94 -33.25 20.00
C PRO A 112 -4.18 -33.53 19.15
N ARG A 113 -4.98 -32.49 18.87
CA ARG A 113 -6.12 -32.61 17.94
C ARG A 113 -5.60 -32.58 16.50
N PHE A 114 -5.74 -33.72 15.83
CA PHE A 114 -5.45 -33.83 14.41
C PHE A 114 -6.73 -33.51 13.60
N ALA A 115 -6.73 -32.48 12.76
CA ALA A 115 -7.83 -32.21 11.87
C ALA A 115 -7.75 -33.18 10.68
N SER A 116 -8.55 -34.26 10.73
CA SER A 116 -8.84 -35.07 9.55
C SER A 116 -9.94 -34.36 8.76
N ASN A 117 -9.76 -34.19 7.47
CA ASN A 117 -10.81 -33.72 6.57
C ASN A 117 -11.90 -34.80 6.52
N GLY A 118 -12.93 -34.54 7.22
CA GLY A 118 -14.27 -35.00 7.31
C GLY A 118 -14.73 -36.23 6.55
N GLU A 119 -15.04 -37.24 7.30
CA GLU A 119 -16.28 -37.99 7.11
C GLU A 119 -17.04 -37.95 8.44
N PRO A 120 -18.37 -37.74 8.45
CA PRO A 120 -19.15 -37.80 9.67
C PRO A 120 -19.24 -39.26 10.13
N ASP A 121 -18.84 -39.53 11.38
CA ASP A 121 -19.06 -40.77 12.07
C ASP A 121 -20.57 -41.07 12.05
N LEU A 122 -20.92 -42.18 11.40
CA LEU A 122 -22.22 -42.83 11.54
C LEU A 122 -22.18 -43.62 12.83
N GLU A 123 -22.79 -43.13 13.89
CA GLU A 123 -23.17 -43.98 15.03
C GLU A 123 -24.36 -44.83 14.57
N ASP A 124 -24.15 -46.15 14.65
CA ASP A 124 -25.19 -47.16 14.48
C ASP A 124 -26.19 -47.02 15.66
N ASP A 125 -27.41 -46.60 15.34
CA ASP A 125 -28.54 -46.80 16.22
C ASP A 125 -29.62 -47.55 15.43
N GLU A 126 -29.72 -48.86 15.72
CA GLU A 126 -30.76 -49.74 15.22
C GLU A 126 -32.12 -49.38 15.87
N SER A 127 -33.06 -48.89 15.09
CA SER A 127 -34.48 -49.13 15.36
C SER A 127 -35.29 -49.06 14.08
N GLU A 128 -35.89 -50.18 13.81
CA GLU A 128 -36.91 -50.44 12.77
C GLU A 128 -38.07 -49.46 12.92
N ASP A 129 -38.56 -48.91 11.78
CA ASP A 129 -39.92 -49.12 11.30
C ASP A 129 -40.20 -48.28 10.02
N ASP A 130 -40.89 -48.95 9.13
CA ASP A 130 -41.44 -48.57 7.85
C ASP A 130 -42.03 -47.15 7.74
N GLU A 131 -41.64 -46.39 6.67
CA GLU A 131 -42.61 -45.87 5.71
C GLU A 131 -41.90 -45.23 4.52
N ALA A 132 -42.26 -45.64 3.32
CA ALA A 132 -41.72 -45.18 2.07
C ALA A 132 -42.17 -43.78 1.73
N GLU A 133 -41.25 -42.80 1.76
CA GLU A 133 -41.44 -41.52 1.11
C GLU A 133 -40.22 -41.12 0.25
N ALA A 134 -40.53 -40.70 -0.96
CA ALA A 134 -39.60 -40.53 -2.08
C ALA A 134 -38.46 -39.57 -1.78
N ALA A 135 -37.23 -40.04 -1.88
CA ALA A 135 -35.99 -39.25 -1.73
C ALA A 135 -35.97 -38.07 -2.73
N PRO A 136 -35.60 -36.85 -2.27
CA PRO A 136 -35.39 -35.72 -3.17
C PRO A 136 -34.12 -35.96 -3.99
N ARG A 137 -34.28 -36.04 -5.32
CA ARG A 137 -33.17 -36.12 -6.26
C ARG A 137 -32.23 -34.94 -6.04
N VAL A 138 -31.01 -35.20 -5.61
CA VAL A 138 -29.91 -34.24 -5.56
C VAL A 138 -29.71 -33.69 -6.99
N ARG A 139 -30.12 -32.46 -7.19
CA ARG A 139 -29.88 -31.72 -8.44
C ARG A 139 -28.37 -31.50 -8.54
N LYS A 140 -27.72 -32.12 -9.53
CA LYS A 140 -26.37 -31.76 -9.95
C LYS A 140 -26.31 -30.25 -10.15
N PRO A 141 -25.28 -29.55 -9.65
CA PRO A 141 -25.14 -28.11 -9.88
C PRO A 141 -25.15 -27.87 -11.40
N ARG A 142 -26.11 -27.08 -11.83
CA ARG A 142 -26.21 -26.62 -13.23
C ARG A 142 -25.04 -25.63 -13.42
N PRO A 143 -24.23 -25.77 -14.49
CA PRO A 143 -23.17 -24.79 -14.74
C PRO A 143 -23.80 -23.39 -14.81
N PRO A 144 -23.16 -22.38 -14.19
CA PRO A 144 -23.67 -21.02 -14.19
C PRO A 144 -23.80 -20.55 -15.65
N LYS A 145 -25.01 -20.14 -16.03
CA LYS A 145 -25.23 -19.54 -17.35
C LYS A 145 -24.40 -18.27 -17.44
N PRO A 146 -23.72 -17.98 -18.57
CA PRO A 146 -23.02 -16.74 -18.77
C PRO A 146 -23.97 -15.57 -18.51
N ARG A 147 -23.59 -14.67 -17.58
CA ARG A 147 -24.35 -13.46 -17.30
C ARG A 147 -24.23 -12.53 -18.50
N ARG A 148 -25.28 -12.42 -19.29
CA ARG A 148 -25.38 -11.42 -20.35
C ARG A 148 -25.65 -10.08 -19.69
N SER A 149 -24.78 -9.12 -19.89
CA SER A 149 -25.02 -7.71 -19.55
C SER A 149 -25.81 -7.03 -20.68
N GLY A 150 -26.40 -5.87 -20.37
CA GLY A 150 -27.17 -5.11 -21.36
C GLY A 150 -26.38 -4.57 -22.54
N SER A 151 -25.02 -4.58 -22.49
CA SER A 151 -24.10 -4.11 -23.55
C SER A 151 -23.74 -5.19 -24.59
N GLY A 152 -24.19 -6.43 -24.41
CA GLY A 152 -23.79 -7.55 -25.29
C GLY A 152 -22.41 -8.16 -24.96
N TYR A 153 -21.64 -7.56 -24.04
CA TYR A 153 -20.34 -8.07 -23.59
C TYR A 153 -20.50 -9.36 -22.76
N ILE A 154 -19.72 -10.38 -23.06
CA ILE A 154 -19.77 -11.69 -22.41
C ILE A 154 -18.46 -11.90 -21.64
N LEU A 155 -18.56 -12.08 -20.32
CA LEU A 155 -17.41 -12.41 -19.48
C LEU A 155 -16.76 -13.74 -19.94
N PRO A 156 -15.43 -13.89 -19.78
CA PRO A 156 -14.73 -15.10 -20.16
C PRO A 156 -15.31 -16.34 -19.47
N PRO A 157 -15.56 -17.43 -20.20
CA PRO A 157 -16.06 -18.66 -19.60
C PRO A 157 -14.95 -19.38 -18.82
N LEU A 158 -15.29 -20.03 -17.69
CA LEU A 158 -14.33 -20.75 -16.85
C LEU A 158 -13.69 -21.96 -17.57
N GLU A 159 -14.27 -22.42 -18.65
CA GLU A 159 -13.75 -23.52 -19.47
C GLU A 159 -12.44 -23.19 -20.17
N LEU A 160 -12.09 -21.91 -20.29
CA LEU A 160 -10.79 -21.48 -20.83
C LEU A 160 -9.62 -21.78 -19.88
N LEU A 161 -9.93 -22.04 -18.60
CA LEU A 161 -8.96 -22.34 -17.55
C LEU A 161 -8.98 -23.84 -17.21
N THR A 162 -7.82 -24.36 -16.87
CA THR A 162 -7.60 -25.76 -16.50
C THR A 162 -8.36 -26.11 -15.21
N PRO A 163 -9.15 -27.20 -15.18
CA PRO A 163 -9.80 -27.65 -13.96
C PRO A 163 -8.78 -28.22 -12.97
N ALA A 164 -9.03 -28.04 -11.68
CA ALA A 164 -8.24 -28.68 -10.64
C ALA A 164 -8.30 -30.21 -10.80
N SER A 165 -7.15 -30.87 -10.78
CA SER A 165 -7.08 -32.34 -10.84
C SER A 165 -7.64 -32.94 -9.57
N LYS A 166 -8.65 -33.79 -9.68
CA LYS A 166 -9.20 -34.52 -8.52
C LYS A 166 -8.26 -35.64 -8.02
N SER A 167 -7.28 -36.03 -8.82
CA SER A 167 -6.39 -37.18 -8.54
C SER A 167 -5.15 -36.85 -7.71
N GLY A 168 -5.00 -35.64 -7.21
CA GLY A 168 -3.75 -35.17 -6.57
C GLY A 168 -3.89 -34.59 -5.18
N ARG A 169 -5.02 -34.72 -4.49
CA ARG A 169 -5.09 -34.39 -3.07
C ARG A 169 -4.33 -35.44 -2.27
N ALA A 170 -3.02 -35.25 -2.16
CA ALA A 170 -2.20 -36.02 -1.24
C ALA A 170 -2.54 -35.57 0.19
N THR A 171 -3.55 -36.17 0.78
CA THR A 171 -3.83 -36.00 2.21
C THR A 171 -2.65 -36.56 2.97
N VAL A 172 -1.94 -35.70 3.68
CA VAL A 172 -0.90 -36.14 4.63
C VAL A 172 -1.59 -37.04 5.66
N SER A 173 -1.16 -38.30 5.79
CA SER A 173 -1.82 -39.24 6.70
C SER A 173 -1.68 -38.76 8.15
N SER A 174 -2.67 -39.05 8.99
CA SER A 174 -2.63 -38.69 10.42
C SER A 174 -1.42 -39.26 11.13
N GLU A 175 -0.99 -40.47 10.75
CA GLU A 175 0.22 -41.10 11.27
C GLU A 175 1.49 -40.30 10.91
N MET A 176 1.61 -39.82 9.67
CA MET A 176 2.74 -38.97 9.25
C MET A 176 2.74 -37.65 10.02
N LEU A 177 1.58 -37.04 10.24
CA LEU A 177 1.46 -35.81 11.03
C LEU A 177 1.93 -35.99 12.45
N GLN A 178 1.56 -37.10 13.08
CA GLN A 178 1.95 -37.45 14.45
C GLN A 178 3.44 -37.75 14.55
N ASN A 179 3.98 -38.55 13.62
CA ASN A 179 5.41 -38.84 13.57
C ASN A 179 6.25 -37.56 13.40
N ASN A 180 5.84 -36.67 12.51
CA ASN A 180 6.52 -35.40 12.31
C ASN A 180 6.40 -34.48 13.54
N ALA A 181 5.25 -34.46 14.23
CA ALA A 181 5.08 -33.70 15.45
C ALA A 181 6.02 -34.18 16.55
N THR A 182 6.10 -35.50 16.77
CA THR A 182 7.02 -36.12 17.78
C THR A 182 8.49 -35.85 17.41
N ALA A 183 8.85 -35.98 16.13
CA ALA A 183 10.20 -35.68 15.67
C ALA A 183 10.57 -34.21 15.89
N LEU A 184 9.62 -33.28 15.59
CA LEU A 184 9.80 -31.86 15.79
C LEU A 184 9.95 -31.49 17.27
N GLU A 185 9.17 -32.11 18.18
CA GLU A 185 9.33 -31.93 19.62
C GLU A 185 10.73 -32.42 20.10
N GLY A 186 11.21 -33.53 19.56
CA GLY A 186 12.56 -34.01 19.82
C GLY A 186 13.64 -33.02 19.39
N VAL A 187 13.56 -32.54 18.15
CA VAL A 187 14.49 -31.53 17.61
C VAL A 187 14.47 -30.25 18.44
N LEU A 188 13.30 -29.76 18.83
CA LEU A 188 13.18 -28.56 19.67
C LEU A 188 13.79 -28.81 21.08
N GLY A 189 13.59 -30.02 21.64
CA GLY A 189 14.19 -30.44 22.89
C GLY A 189 15.73 -30.44 22.86
N ASP A 190 16.35 -30.92 21.78
CA ASP A 190 17.79 -30.91 21.56
C ASP A 190 18.37 -29.48 21.55
N PHE A 191 17.62 -28.48 21.00
CA PHE A 191 17.98 -27.07 21.05
C PHE A 191 17.55 -26.36 22.36
N GLY A 192 17.08 -27.13 23.37
CA GLY A 192 16.68 -26.62 24.68
C GLY A 192 15.39 -25.78 24.65
N VAL A 193 14.53 -25.98 23.65
CA VAL A 193 13.18 -25.43 23.59
C VAL A 193 12.21 -26.49 24.10
N ARG A 194 11.62 -26.22 25.26
CA ARG A 194 10.60 -27.09 25.86
C ARG A 194 9.22 -26.61 25.50
N GLY A 195 8.31 -27.49 25.14
CA GLY A 195 6.94 -27.23 24.80
C GLY A 195 6.27 -28.46 24.21
N GLU A 196 4.99 -28.38 23.91
CA GLU A 196 4.21 -29.46 23.31
C GLU A 196 3.57 -28.96 22.00
N ILE A 197 3.48 -29.84 20.99
CA ILE A 197 2.74 -29.54 19.77
C ILE A 197 1.27 -29.87 20.03
N ILE A 198 0.48 -28.81 20.21
CA ILE A 198 -0.94 -28.93 20.55
C ILE A 198 -1.83 -29.17 19.33
N ASN A 199 -1.34 -28.84 18.13
CA ASN A 199 -2.13 -28.95 16.92
C ASN A 199 -1.24 -29.11 15.67
N ALA A 200 -1.69 -29.92 14.71
CA ALA A 200 -1.06 -30.05 13.41
C ALA A 200 -2.14 -29.87 12.33
N ARG A 201 -1.99 -28.84 11.50
CA ARG A 201 -2.94 -28.50 10.43
C ARG A 201 -2.30 -28.72 9.08
N PRO A 202 -2.66 -29.78 8.36
CA PRO A 202 -2.18 -29.99 7.02
C PRO A 202 -2.83 -28.99 6.06
N GLY A 203 -2.02 -28.38 5.21
CA GLY A 203 -2.47 -27.51 4.12
C GLY A 203 -2.05 -28.05 2.75
N PRO A 204 -2.35 -27.32 1.66
CA PRO A 204 -2.04 -27.77 0.31
C PRO A 204 -0.53 -27.82 0.01
N VAL A 205 0.26 -26.95 0.62
CA VAL A 205 1.70 -26.80 0.36
C VAL A 205 2.55 -27.04 1.58
N VAL A 206 2.10 -26.59 2.74
CA VAL A 206 2.80 -26.73 4.02
C VAL A 206 1.86 -27.24 5.10
N THR A 207 2.41 -27.89 6.11
CA THR A 207 1.71 -28.25 7.35
C THR A 207 2.12 -27.30 8.46
N LEU A 208 1.14 -26.73 9.16
CA LEU A 208 1.34 -25.87 10.32
C LEU A 208 1.29 -26.70 11.60
N TYR A 209 2.39 -26.71 12.37
CA TYR A 209 2.48 -27.27 13.71
C TYR A 209 2.41 -26.12 14.73
N GLU A 210 1.45 -26.17 15.64
CA GLU A 210 1.28 -25.16 16.69
C GLU A 210 1.97 -25.64 17.96
N LEU A 211 3.11 -25.05 18.29
CA LEU A 211 3.88 -25.30 19.49
C LEU A 211 3.39 -24.43 20.64
N GLU A 212 2.96 -25.00 21.76
CA GLU A 212 2.79 -24.28 23.02
C GLU A 212 4.12 -24.31 23.79
N PRO A 213 4.85 -23.17 23.88
CA PRO A 213 6.15 -23.16 24.55
C PRO A 213 5.97 -23.19 26.06
N ALA A 214 6.89 -23.86 26.75
CA ALA A 214 6.93 -23.87 28.21
C ALA A 214 7.17 -22.43 28.74
N PRO A 215 6.69 -22.11 29.96
CA PRO A 215 6.91 -20.82 30.58
C PRO A 215 8.39 -20.40 30.61
N GLY A 216 8.67 -19.17 30.16
CA GLY A 216 10.04 -18.63 30.12
C GLY A 216 10.75 -18.79 28.75
N ILE A 217 10.21 -19.54 27.82
CA ILE A 217 10.75 -19.62 26.46
C ILE A 217 10.35 -18.35 25.67
N LYS A 218 11.33 -17.66 25.11
CA LYS A 218 11.09 -16.49 24.25
C LYS A 218 10.80 -16.94 22.83
N SER A 219 9.76 -16.40 22.20
CA SER A 219 9.41 -16.70 20.79
C SER A 219 10.55 -16.40 19.82
N SER A 220 11.32 -15.32 20.06
CA SER A 220 12.50 -14.97 19.24
C SER A 220 13.56 -16.08 19.21
N ARG A 221 13.73 -16.86 20.30
CA ARG A 221 14.65 -17.99 20.34
C ARG A 221 14.18 -19.10 19.40
N VAL A 222 12.89 -19.39 19.37
CA VAL A 222 12.33 -20.44 18.50
C VAL A 222 12.39 -19.99 17.03
N ILE A 223 12.07 -18.70 16.76
CA ILE A 223 12.14 -18.12 15.41
C ILE A 223 13.56 -18.19 14.84
N SER A 224 14.59 -17.97 15.68
CA SER A 224 15.97 -18.04 15.21
C SER A 224 16.46 -19.44 14.84
N LEU A 225 15.76 -20.49 15.30
CA LEU A 225 16.08 -21.90 15.02
C LEU A 225 15.47 -22.43 13.71
N ALA A 226 14.81 -21.59 12.91
CA ALA A 226 14.11 -22.01 11.70
C ALA A 226 15.02 -22.84 10.74
N ASP A 227 16.25 -22.36 10.50
CA ASP A 227 17.22 -23.03 9.62
C ASP A 227 17.71 -24.36 10.23
N ASP A 228 17.89 -24.42 11.55
CA ASP A 228 18.28 -25.64 12.27
C ASP A 228 17.15 -26.67 12.29
N ILE A 229 15.92 -26.23 12.48
CA ILE A 229 14.72 -27.08 12.40
C ILE A 229 14.61 -27.66 10.99
N ALA A 230 14.75 -26.83 9.94
CA ALA A 230 14.69 -27.30 8.56
C ALA A 230 15.73 -28.38 8.29
N ARG A 231 16.98 -28.17 8.71
CA ARG A 231 18.09 -29.13 8.57
C ARG A 231 17.80 -30.43 9.31
N SER A 232 17.38 -30.35 10.58
CA SER A 232 17.14 -31.53 11.44
C SER A 232 15.92 -32.34 10.99
N MET A 233 14.89 -31.67 10.44
CA MET A 233 13.71 -32.32 9.87
C MET A 233 13.88 -32.72 8.39
N SER A 234 15.07 -32.54 7.81
CA SER A 234 15.34 -32.80 6.40
C SER A 234 14.36 -32.10 5.46
N ALA A 235 13.88 -30.91 5.84
CA ALA A 235 12.97 -30.07 5.07
C ALA A 235 13.74 -29.04 4.24
N LEU A 236 13.17 -28.61 3.11
CA LEU A 236 13.77 -27.58 2.25
C LEU A 236 13.89 -26.22 2.96
N SER A 237 12.93 -25.90 3.79
CA SER A 237 12.91 -24.73 4.66
C SER A 237 11.92 -24.94 5.79
N ALA A 238 12.04 -24.20 6.87
CA ALA A 238 11.03 -24.10 7.91
C ALA A 238 10.75 -22.63 8.18
N ARG A 239 9.48 -22.27 8.34
CA ARG A 239 9.11 -20.92 8.76
C ARG A 239 8.53 -20.97 10.15
N VAL A 240 9.04 -20.13 11.05
CA VAL A 240 8.59 -20.05 12.43
C VAL A 240 8.02 -18.66 12.68
N ALA A 241 6.76 -18.58 13.11
CA ALA A 241 6.08 -17.33 13.37
C ALA A 241 5.15 -17.44 14.58
N VAL A 242 4.89 -16.32 15.26
CA VAL A 242 3.93 -16.29 16.37
C VAL A 242 2.51 -16.38 15.83
N VAL A 243 1.68 -17.26 16.41
CA VAL A 243 0.27 -17.38 16.06
C VAL A 243 -0.53 -16.27 16.75
N SER A 244 -1.11 -15.37 15.98
CA SER A 244 -1.87 -14.24 16.53
C SER A 244 -3.10 -14.72 17.32
N GLY A 245 -3.30 -14.17 18.52
CA GLY A 245 -4.46 -14.48 19.36
C GLY A 245 -4.39 -15.77 20.15
N ARG A 246 -3.26 -16.50 20.10
CA ARG A 246 -3.02 -17.74 20.85
C ARG A 246 -1.64 -17.71 21.51
N ASN A 247 -1.49 -18.45 22.61
CA ASN A 247 -0.18 -18.69 23.23
C ASN A 247 0.54 -19.85 22.50
N ALA A 248 0.78 -19.66 21.20
CA ALA A 248 1.38 -20.68 20.36
C ALA A 248 2.36 -20.07 19.36
N ILE A 249 3.38 -20.84 19.01
CA ILE A 249 4.33 -20.55 17.95
C ILE A 249 4.04 -21.53 16.82
N GLY A 250 3.74 -21.00 15.62
CA GLY A 250 3.52 -21.79 14.42
C GLY A 250 4.85 -22.16 13.77
N ILE A 251 5.03 -23.44 13.51
CA ILE A 251 6.16 -23.99 12.77
C ILE A 251 5.59 -24.60 11.50
N GLU A 252 5.94 -24.02 10.37
CA GLU A 252 5.43 -24.39 9.05
C GLU A 252 6.49 -25.24 8.34
N LEU A 253 6.15 -26.50 8.06
CA LEU A 253 7.02 -27.43 7.32
C LEU A 253 6.41 -27.76 5.96
N PRO A 254 7.23 -27.83 4.89
CA PRO A 254 6.75 -28.19 3.55
C PRO A 254 6.23 -29.63 3.51
N ASN A 255 5.12 -29.83 2.81
CA ASN A 255 4.61 -31.16 2.55
C ASN A 255 5.53 -31.90 1.56
N PRO A 256 5.67 -33.23 1.67
CA PRO A 256 6.43 -34.03 0.70
C PRO A 256 5.89 -33.89 -0.73
N THR A 257 4.57 -33.84 -0.87
CA THR A 257 3.89 -33.59 -2.14
C THR A 257 3.08 -32.30 -1.99
N ARG A 258 3.38 -31.32 -2.85
CA ARG A 258 2.73 -30.00 -2.83
C ARG A 258 1.61 -29.98 -3.86
N GLU A 259 0.44 -29.51 -3.46
CA GLU A 259 -0.68 -29.33 -4.37
C GLU A 259 -0.54 -28.01 -5.13
N LYS A 260 -0.89 -28.01 -6.43
CA LYS A 260 -1.05 -26.79 -7.20
C LYS A 260 -2.44 -26.20 -6.95
N VAL A 261 -2.50 -24.94 -6.56
CA VAL A 261 -3.75 -24.18 -6.48
C VAL A 261 -4.07 -23.66 -7.88
N TYR A 262 -5.20 -24.01 -8.46
CA TYR A 262 -5.60 -23.56 -9.80
C TYR A 262 -6.49 -22.32 -9.72
N LEU A 263 -6.27 -21.34 -10.61
CA LEU A 263 -7.08 -20.12 -10.66
C LEU A 263 -8.57 -20.44 -10.89
N ARG A 264 -8.87 -21.41 -11.75
CA ARG A 264 -10.25 -21.86 -12.01
C ARG A 264 -10.97 -22.28 -10.74
N GLU A 265 -10.30 -22.96 -9.82
CA GLU A 265 -10.89 -23.38 -8.54
C GLU A 265 -11.30 -22.17 -7.70
N MET A 266 -10.44 -21.16 -7.66
CA MET A 266 -10.70 -19.91 -6.92
C MET A 266 -11.88 -19.13 -7.52
N LEU A 267 -11.89 -18.97 -8.86
CA LEU A 267 -12.96 -18.24 -9.56
C LEU A 267 -14.31 -18.98 -9.53
N ALA A 268 -14.29 -20.31 -9.40
CA ALA A 268 -15.48 -21.14 -9.29
C ALA A 268 -16.02 -21.26 -7.86
N SER A 269 -15.30 -20.74 -6.85
CA SER A 269 -15.73 -20.80 -5.45
C SER A 269 -16.95 -19.91 -5.19
N ASP A 270 -17.79 -20.33 -4.25
CA ASP A 270 -18.93 -19.53 -3.80
C ASP A 270 -18.47 -18.22 -3.19
N ASP A 271 -17.32 -18.20 -2.48
CA ASP A 271 -16.72 -17.00 -1.91
C ASP A 271 -16.45 -15.93 -2.96
N TYR A 272 -15.94 -16.33 -4.16
CA TYR A 272 -15.71 -15.38 -5.25
C TYR A 272 -17.03 -14.95 -5.91
N ALA A 273 -17.95 -15.87 -6.12
CA ALA A 273 -19.22 -15.60 -6.80
C ALA A 273 -20.12 -14.67 -5.97
N GLU A 274 -20.17 -14.85 -4.64
CA GLU A 274 -21.00 -14.09 -3.69
C GLU A 274 -20.28 -12.85 -3.12
N SER A 275 -18.99 -12.69 -3.42
CA SER A 275 -18.20 -11.57 -2.92
C SER A 275 -18.82 -10.22 -3.30
N ALA A 276 -18.96 -9.33 -2.31
CA ALA A 276 -19.39 -7.94 -2.50
C ALA A 276 -18.22 -7.01 -2.90
N ALA A 277 -17.02 -7.56 -3.15
CA ALA A 277 -15.84 -6.80 -3.54
C ALA A 277 -16.06 -6.07 -4.88
N ARG A 278 -15.60 -4.82 -4.95
CA ARG A 278 -15.66 -3.99 -6.17
C ARG A 278 -14.59 -4.42 -7.17
N LEU A 279 -13.38 -4.63 -6.68
CA LEU A 279 -12.22 -5.07 -7.45
C LEU A 279 -11.63 -6.34 -6.82
N PRO A 280 -12.30 -7.51 -6.98
CA PRO A 280 -11.87 -8.74 -6.33
C PRO A 280 -10.57 -9.27 -6.93
N LEU A 281 -9.61 -9.59 -6.07
CA LEU A 281 -8.37 -10.27 -6.42
C LEU A 281 -8.32 -11.63 -5.73
N CYS A 282 -8.10 -12.69 -6.50
CA CYS A 282 -7.85 -14.03 -5.99
C CYS A 282 -6.37 -14.16 -5.62
N LEU A 283 -6.03 -14.06 -4.32
CA LEU A 283 -4.66 -14.21 -3.88
C LEU A 283 -4.23 -15.69 -3.77
N GLY A 284 -5.17 -16.61 -3.53
CA GLY A 284 -4.87 -18.03 -3.42
C GLY A 284 -5.52 -18.68 -2.23
N LYS A 285 -4.83 -19.68 -1.63
CA LYS A 285 -5.30 -20.40 -0.44
C LYS A 285 -4.42 -20.10 0.76
N ALA A 286 -5.03 -19.92 1.93
CA ALA A 286 -4.32 -19.86 3.20
C ALA A 286 -3.67 -21.23 3.52
N ILE A 287 -2.87 -21.26 4.60
CA ILE A 287 -2.21 -22.50 5.05
C ILE A 287 -3.23 -23.63 5.27
N GLY A 288 -4.41 -23.32 5.81
CA GLY A 288 -5.49 -24.29 6.05
C GLY A 288 -6.27 -24.71 4.81
N GLY A 289 -6.00 -24.10 3.65
CA GLY A 289 -6.70 -24.38 2.38
C GLY A 289 -7.89 -23.48 2.08
N GLU A 290 -8.25 -22.57 2.99
CA GLU A 290 -9.34 -21.60 2.77
C GLU A 290 -8.97 -20.62 1.66
N PRO A 291 -9.93 -20.21 0.79
CA PRO A 291 -9.68 -19.22 -0.25
C PRO A 291 -9.42 -17.84 0.35
N VAL A 292 -8.40 -17.16 -0.15
CA VAL A 292 -8.04 -15.79 0.22
C VAL A 292 -8.39 -14.86 -0.93
N LEU A 293 -9.49 -14.12 -0.73
CA LEU A 293 -9.99 -13.10 -1.64
C LEU A 293 -9.85 -11.73 -1.00
N VAL A 294 -9.40 -10.76 -1.74
CA VAL A 294 -9.24 -9.39 -1.27
C VAL A 294 -9.87 -8.39 -2.24
N ASP A 295 -10.24 -7.24 -1.75
CA ASP A 295 -10.79 -6.15 -2.55
C ASP A 295 -9.76 -5.03 -2.71
N LEU A 296 -9.26 -4.85 -3.93
CA LEU A 296 -8.28 -3.80 -4.24
C LEU A 296 -8.86 -2.40 -3.93
N ALA A 297 -10.17 -2.20 -4.12
CA ALA A 297 -10.82 -0.93 -3.78
C ALA A 297 -10.73 -0.58 -2.28
N ARG A 298 -10.61 -1.58 -1.41
CA ARG A 298 -10.44 -1.39 0.04
C ARG A 298 -8.97 -1.27 0.45
N MET A 299 -8.05 -1.93 -0.27
CA MET A 299 -6.61 -1.90 -0.01
C MET A 299 -5.90 -0.66 -0.56
N PRO A 300 -6.54 0.21 -1.23
CA PRO A 300 -6.38 1.11 -2.35
C PRO A 300 -5.20 0.81 -3.28
N HIS A 301 -4.06 0.41 -2.76
CA HIS A 301 -2.85 0.17 -3.54
C HIS A 301 -2.10 -1.05 -3.00
N LEU A 302 -1.39 -1.75 -3.87
CA LEU A 302 -0.71 -3.00 -3.57
C LEU A 302 0.74 -2.96 -4.06
N LEU A 303 1.68 -3.26 -3.18
CA LEU A 303 3.08 -3.47 -3.51
C LEU A 303 3.38 -4.97 -3.56
N ILE A 304 4.02 -5.42 -4.63
CA ILE A 304 4.40 -6.81 -4.85
C ILE A 304 5.91 -6.87 -5.08
N ALA A 305 6.61 -7.72 -4.34
CA ALA A 305 8.03 -7.92 -4.57
C ALA A 305 8.43 -9.40 -4.47
N GLY A 306 9.49 -9.78 -5.19
CA GLY A 306 10.02 -11.14 -5.18
C GLY A 306 11.01 -11.38 -6.29
N THR A 307 11.90 -12.35 -6.13
CA THR A 307 12.92 -12.70 -7.12
C THR A 307 12.33 -13.37 -8.36
N THR A 308 13.10 -13.39 -9.44
CA THR A 308 12.75 -14.12 -10.66
C THR A 308 12.48 -15.60 -10.35
N GLY A 309 11.39 -16.15 -10.89
CA GLY A 309 10.99 -17.55 -10.65
C GLY A 309 10.25 -17.78 -9.33
N SER A 310 10.08 -16.76 -8.48
CA SER A 310 9.33 -16.89 -7.22
C SER A 310 7.81 -17.02 -7.40
N GLY A 311 7.29 -16.70 -8.60
CA GLY A 311 5.86 -16.74 -8.94
C GLY A 311 5.20 -15.36 -9.04
N LYS A 312 5.97 -14.26 -8.99
CA LYS A 312 5.46 -12.88 -9.10
C LYS A 312 4.61 -12.65 -10.35
N SER A 313 5.15 -12.99 -11.51
CA SER A 313 4.50 -12.77 -12.82
C SER A 313 3.19 -13.57 -12.95
N VAL A 314 3.21 -14.83 -12.52
CA VAL A 314 1.99 -15.66 -12.48
C VAL A 314 0.94 -15.03 -11.58
N ALA A 315 1.32 -14.51 -10.41
CA ALA A 315 0.39 -13.86 -9.50
C ALA A 315 -0.18 -12.55 -10.07
N ILE A 316 0.60 -11.75 -10.77
CA ILE A 316 0.10 -10.56 -11.48
C ILE A 316 -0.93 -10.98 -12.51
N ASN A 317 -0.66 -12.01 -13.32
CA ASN A 317 -1.61 -12.56 -14.27
C ASN A 317 -2.90 -13.04 -13.59
N THR A 318 -2.81 -13.75 -12.47
CA THR A 318 -4.00 -14.21 -11.74
C THR A 318 -4.83 -13.06 -11.16
N MET A 319 -4.19 -11.97 -10.73
CA MET A 319 -4.87 -10.76 -10.27
C MET A 319 -5.58 -10.04 -11.43
N ILE A 320 -4.91 -9.88 -12.57
CA ILE A 320 -5.51 -9.30 -13.78
C ILE A 320 -6.72 -10.14 -14.22
N LEU A 321 -6.56 -11.45 -14.34
CA LEU A 321 -7.65 -12.35 -14.72
C LEU A 321 -8.80 -12.31 -13.70
N SER A 322 -8.51 -12.18 -12.41
CA SER A 322 -9.57 -12.01 -11.39
C SER A 322 -10.45 -10.79 -11.66
N LEU A 323 -9.89 -9.69 -12.15
CA LEU A 323 -10.66 -8.51 -12.55
C LEU A 323 -11.43 -8.77 -13.86
N LEU A 324 -10.77 -9.35 -14.88
CA LEU A 324 -11.34 -9.57 -16.20
C LEU A 324 -12.47 -10.62 -16.24
N TYR A 325 -12.46 -11.57 -15.30
CA TYR A 325 -13.55 -12.56 -15.15
C TYR A 325 -14.81 -12.00 -14.46
N ARG A 326 -14.75 -10.79 -13.92
CA ARG A 326 -15.86 -10.20 -13.18
C ARG A 326 -16.34 -8.86 -13.70
N LEU A 327 -15.44 -8.04 -14.23
CA LEU A 327 -15.70 -6.66 -14.60
C LEU A 327 -15.64 -6.46 -16.10
N GLN A 328 -16.54 -5.61 -16.59
CA GLN A 328 -16.60 -5.19 -17.98
C GLN A 328 -15.75 -3.92 -18.21
N PRO A 329 -15.41 -3.57 -19.46
CA PRO A 329 -14.65 -2.36 -19.78
C PRO A 329 -15.27 -1.07 -19.22
N GLU A 330 -16.60 -0.98 -19.17
CA GLU A 330 -17.33 0.17 -18.62
C GLU A 330 -17.25 0.26 -17.09
N GLN A 331 -16.85 -0.84 -16.42
CA GLN A 331 -16.73 -0.92 -14.97
C GLN A 331 -15.29 -0.77 -14.49
N CYS A 332 -14.34 -1.29 -15.28
CA CYS A 332 -12.92 -1.28 -14.96
C CYS A 332 -12.07 -1.06 -16.19
N ARG A 333 -11.23 -0.05 -16.16
CA ARG A 333 -10.22 0.25 -17.18
C ARG A 333 -8.83 -0.03 -16.62
N LEU A 334 -7.89 -0.35 -17.52
CA LEU A 334 -6.54 -0.76 -17.16
C LEU A 334 -5.50 0.11 -17.86
N ILE A 335 -4.44 0.45 -17.13
CA ILE A 335 -3.19 0.99 -17.67
C ILE A 335 -2.10 0.01 -17.26
N MET A 336 -1.41 -0.56 -18.23
CA MET A 336 -0.35 -1.54 -17.99
C MET A 336 1.00 -0.99 -18.41
N VAL A 337 1.99 -1.15 -17.54
CA VAL A 337 3.38 -0.70 -17.74
C VAL A 337 4.31 -1.88 -17.61
N ASP A 338 4.98 -2.23 -18.71
CA ASP A 338 5.93 -3.35 -18.80
C ASP A 338 7.21 -2.90 -19.52
N PRO A 339 8.18 -2.33 -18.79
CA PRO A 339 9.42 -1.85 -19.39
C PRO A 339 10.26 -2.95 -20.06
N LYS A 340 10.02 -4.22 -19.69
CA LYS A 340 10.75 -5.38 -20.21
C LYS A 340 10.08 -6.06 -21.40
N MET A 341 8.84 -5.71 -21.71
CA MET A 341 8.02 -6.29 -22.79
C MET A 341 7.81 -7.81 -22.68
N LEU A 342 7.86 -8.37 -21.49
CA LEU A 342 7.87 -9.82 -21.30
C LEU A 342 6.61 -10.40 -20.69
N GLU A 343 5.93 -9.64 -19.80
CA GLU A 343 4.91 -10.20 -18.93
C GLU A 343 3.50 -9.69 -19.24
N LEU A 344 3.33 -8.39 -19.55
CA LEU A 344 2.03 -7.77 -19.77
C LEU A 344 1.67 -7.54 -21.25
N SER A 345 2.64 -7.66 -22.15
CA SER A 345 2.43 -7.43 -23.59
C SER A 345 1.38 -8.36 -24.23
N VAL A 346 1.10 -9.52 -23.63
CA VAL A 346 0.05 -10.45 -24.06
C VAL A 346 -1.34 -9.80 -24.02
N TYR A 347 -1.56 -8.86 -23.08
CA TYR A 347 -2.85 -8.18 -22.90
C TYR A 347 -3.10 -7.04 -23.89
N ASP A 348 -2.09 -6.64 -24.67
CA ASP A 348 -2.25 -5.52 -25.61
C ASP A 348 -3.44 -5.76 -26.55
N GLY A 349 -4.29 -4.77 -26.73
CA GLY A 349 -5.51 -4.85 -27.55
C GLY A 349 -6.76 -5.39 -26.87
N ILE A 350 -6.80 -5.67 -25.57
CA ILE A 350 -8.06 -6.00 -24.87
C ILE A 350 -8.92 -4.74 -24.65
N PRO A 351 -10.27 -4.85 -24.66
CA PRO A 351 -11.18 -3.71 -24.55
C PRO A 351 -11.05 -2.89 -23.27
N HIS A 352 -10.44 -3.43 -22.22
CA HIS A 352 -10.25 -2.77 -20.92
C HIS A 352 -9.11 -1.74 -20.92
N LEU A 353 -8.19 -1.81 -21.89
CA LEU A 353 -7.03 -0.92 -21.91
C LEU A 353 -7.40 0.50 -22.30
N LEU A 354 -6.83 1.48 -21.56
CA LEU A 354 -6.91 2.91 -21.88
C LEU A 354 -5.80 3.37 -22.84
N THR A 355 -4.70 2.62 -22.90
CA THR A 355 -3.54 2.88 -23.78
C THR A 355 -2.92 1.53 -24.13
N PRO A 356 -2.20 1.39 -25.26
CA PRO A 356 -1.35 0.24 -25.48
C PRO A 356 -0.44 0.00 -24.27
N VAL A 357 0.00 -1.23 -24.06
CA VAL A 357 0.92 -1.55 -22.96
C VAL A 357 2.16 -0.66 -23.07
N VAL A 358 2.42 0.13 -22.02
CA VAL A 358 3.49 1.13 -22.01
C VAL A 358 4.82 0.44 -21.73
N THR A 359 5.71 0.48 -22.70
CA THR A 359 7.02 -0.19 -22.64
C THR A 359 8.18 0.79 -22.41
N ASP A 360 8.00 2.05 -22.79
CA ASP A 360 8.99 3.11 -22.57
C ASP A 360 8.85 3.70 -21.15
N PRO A 361 9.91 3.68 -20.33
CA PRO A 361 9.89 4.25 -19.00
C PRO A 361 9.50 5.73 -18.94
N LYS A 362 9.88 6.55 -19.95
CA LYS A 362 9.49 7.96 -20.01
C LYS A 362 7.97 8.09 -20.21
N LYS A 363 7.39 7.32 -21.12
CA LYS A 363 5.94 7.29 -21.32
C LYS A 363 5.20 6.74 -20.11
N ALA A 364 5.81 5.84 -19.34
CA ALA A 364 5.25 5.36 -18.08
C ALA A 364 5.11 6.49 -17.04
N VAL A 365 6.11 7.39 -16.95
CA VAL A 365 6.02 8.60 -16.11
C VAL A 365 4.84 9.48 -16.54
N VAL A 366 4.69 9.68 -17.87
CA VAL A 366 3.58 10.47 -18.43
C VAL A 366 2.24 9.82 -18.07
N ALA A 367 2.12 8.49 -18.21
CA ALA A 367 0.90 7.76 -17.85
C ALA A 367 0.55 7.88 -16.35
N LEU A 368 1.55 7.84 -15.47
CA LEU A 368 1.33 8.05 -14.04
C LEU A 368 0.92 9.50 -13.72
N LYS A 369 1.54 10.49 -14.38
CA LYS A 369 1.14 11.91 -14.27
C LYS A 369 -0.28 12.12 -14.80
N TRP A 370 -0.65 11.45 -15.91
CA TRP A 370 -2.02 11.46 -16.41
C TRP A 370 -3.01 10.89 -15.39
N ALA A 371 -2.68 9.78 -14.75
CA ALA A 371 -3.53 9.19 -13.72
C ALA A 371 -3.76 10.15 -12.52
N VAL A 372 -2.74 10.95 -12.16
CA VAL A 372 -2.90 12.02 -11.15
C VAL A 372 -3.89 13.08 -11.63
N ARG A 373 -3.80 13.54 -12.88
CA ARG A 373 -4.73 14.53 -13.45
C ARG A 373 -6.16 13.99 -13.52
N GLU A 374 -6.34 12.77 -14.02
CA GLU A 374 -7.65 12.11 -14.08
C GLU A 374 -8.27 12.01 -12.67
N MET A 375 -7.46 11.67 -11.66
CA MET A 375 -7.90 11.68 -10.27
C MET A 375 -8.42 13.05 -9.84
N GLU A 376 -7.70 14.11 -10.15
CA GLU A 376 -8.09 15.49 -9.79
C GLU A 376 -9.35 15.96 -10.55
N GLU A 377 -9.48 15.59 -11.82
CA GLU A 377 -10.70 15.85 -12.59
C GLU A 377 -11.91 15.10 -12.02
N ARG A 378 -11.73 13.85 -11.60
CA ARG A 378 -12.79 13.11 -10.93
C ARG A 378 -13.21 13.76 -9.62
N TYR A 379 -12.26 14.28 -8.84
CA TYR A 379 -12.58 15.07 -7.65
C TYR A 379 -13.40 16.33 -7.99
N LYS A 380 -13.05 17.05 -9.06
CA LYS A 380 -13.83 18.20 -9.54
C LYS A 380 -15.27 17.76 -9.91
N LYS A 381 -15.42 16.65 -10.66
CA LYS A 381 -16.74 16.08 -11.03
C LYS A 381 -17.54 15.67 -9.79
N MET A 382 -16.92 14.96 -8.85
CA MET A 382 -17.57 14.54 -7.59
C MET A 382 -17.98 15.74 -6.71
N SER A 383 -17.12 16.75 -6.63
CA SER A 383 -17.41 17.98 -5.89
C SER A 383 -18.60 18.74 -6.49
N LYS A 384 -18.72 18.78 -7.81
CA LYS A 384 -19.86 19.41 -8.50
C LYS A 384 -21.19 18.75 -8.14
N LEU A 385 -21.19 17.42 -7.88
CA LEU A 385 -22.37 16.65 -7.46
C LEU A 385 -22.53 16.54 -5.93
N GLY A 386 -21.59 17.07 -5.13
CA GLY A 386 -21.60 17.01 -3.68
C GLY A 386 -21.42 15.59 -3.11
N VAL A 387 -20.76 14.69 -3.85
CA VAL A 387 -20.50 13.31 -3.45
C VAL A 387 -19.03 13.13 -3.03
N ARG A 388 -18.77 12.11 -2.17
CA ARG A 388 -17.45 11.93 -1.54
C ARG A 388 -16.60 10.85 -2.19
N ASN A 389 -17.17 10.00 -3.02
CA ASN A 389 -16.48 8.88 -3.67
C ASN A 389 -17.14 8.50 -5.00
N ILE A 390 -16.44 7.69 -5.79
CA ILE A 390 -16.89 7.21 -7.11
C ILE A 390 -18.19 6.42 -7.04
N ASP A 391 -18.40 5.62 -6.00
CA ASP A 391 -19.65 4.85 -5.84
C ASP A 391 -20.86 5.78 -5.68
N GLY A 392 -20.71 6.83 -4.85
CA GLY A 392 -21.73 7.84 -4.68
C GLY A 392 -21.99 8.62 -5.97
N TYR A 393 -20.94 8.93 -6.73
CA TYR A 393 -21.04 9.56 -8.04
C TYR A 393 -21.83 8.69 -9.01
N ASN A 394 -21.42 7.44 -9.19
CA ASN A 394 -22.08 6.49 -10.11
C ASN A 394 -23.53 6.20 -9.70
N ALA A 395 -23.82 6.11 -8.39
CA ALA A 395 -25.19 5.95 -7.90
C ALA A 395 -26.07 7.15 -8.25
N ARG A 396 -25.54 8.39 -8.08
CA ARG A 396 -26.29 9.62 -8.40
C ARG A 396 -26.51 9.77 -9.91
N VAL A 397 -25.50 9.43 -10.72
CA VAL A 397 -25.62 9.41 -12.20
C VAL A 397 -26.67 8.38 -12.64
N ALA A 398 -26.65 7.19 -12.09
CA ALA A 398 -27.64 6.15 -12.42
C ALA A 398 -29.07 6.56 -12.01
N GLU A 399 -29.24 7.29 -10.90
CA GLU A 399 -30.53 7.82 -10.48
C GLU A 399 -31.02 8.92 -11.43
N ALA A 400 -30.14 9.86 -11.81
CA ALA A 400 -30.47 10.93 -12.74
C ALA A 400 -30.85 10.39 -14.12
N ASN A 401 -30.11 9.41 -14.64
CA ASN A 401 -30.41 8.76 -15.91
C ASN A 401 -31.76 8.01 -15.87
N LYS A 402 -32.10 7.36 -14.76
CA LYS A 402 -33.41 6.70 -14.59
C LYS A 402 -34.57 7.69 -14.57
N LYS A 403 -34.36 8.89 -14.00
CA LYS A 403 -35.37 9.95 -13.92
C LYS A 403 -35.43 10.83 -15.18
N GLY A 404 -34.45 10.72 -16.08
CA GLY A 404 -34.28 11.64 -17.21
C GLY A 404 -33.95 13.07 -16.75
N GLU A 405 -33.34 13.22 -15.57
CA GLU A 405 -33.02 14.50 -14.94
C GLU A 405 -31.69 15.01 -15.51
N LYS A 406 -31.68 16.20 -16.11
CA LYS A 406 -30.45 16.90 -16.48
C LYS A 406 -29.94 17.63 -15.24
N LEU A 407 -28.82 17.20 -14.69
CA LEU A 407 -28.18 17.93 -13.60
C LEU A 407 -27.43 19.14 -14.16
N SER A 408 -27.80 20.31 -13.70
CA SER A 408 -27.12 21.56 -14.00
C SER A 408 -26.69 22.24 -12.70
N ARG A 409 -25.57 22.93 -12.75
CA ARG A 409 -25.07 23.77 -11.65
C ARG A 409 -24.95 25.19 -12.13
N THR A 410 -25.42 26.12 -11.33
CA THR A 410 -25.20 27.53 -11.55
C THR A 410 -23.77 27.87 -11.16
N VAL A 411 -22.97 28.31 -12.12
CA VAL A 411 -21.56 28.71 -11.93
C VAL A 411 -21.46 30.22 -12.19
N HIS A 412 -20.69 30.91 -11.36
CA HIS A 412 -20.35 32.30 -11.58
C HIS A 412 -19.25 32.33 -12.65
N THR A 413 -19.57 32.88 -13.83
CA THR A 413 -18.69 32.92 -15.02
C THR A 413 -17.96 34.25 -15.20
N GLY A 414 -18.36 35.29 -14.46
CA GLY A 414 -17.70 36.60 -14.54
C GLY A 414 -18.62 37.76 -14.14
N TYR A 415 -18.21 38.96 -14.47
CA TYR A 415 -18.97 40.16 -14.20
C TYR A 415 -19.36 40.84 -15.53
N ASN A 416 -20.59 41.34 -15.62
CA ASN A 416 -21.03 42.10 -16.75
C ASN A 416 -20.21 43.40 -16.83
N ARG A 417 -19.57 43.65 -17.97
CA ARG A 417 -18.67 44.81 -18.16
C ARG A 417 -19.37 46.15 -18.08
N GLU A 418 -20.68 46.19 -18.34
CA GLU A 418 -21.47 47.44 -18.36
C GLU A 418 -22.17 47.71 -17.03
N THR A 419 -22.61 46.65 -16.34
CA THR A 419 -23.42 46.77 -15.11
C THR A 419 -22.69 46.38 -13.84
N GLY A 420 -21.49 45.75 -13.94
CA GLY A 420 -20.73 45.25 -12.78
C GLY A 420 -21.39 44.08 -12.03
N GLN A 421 -22.51 43.56 -12.53
CA GLN A 421 -23.24 42.48 -11.88
C GLN A 421 -22.61 41.14 -12.22
N ALA A 422 -22.65 40.19 -11.23
CA ALA A 422 -22.17 38.85 -11.43
C ALA A 422 -23.04 38.09 -12.44
N ILE A 423 -22.38 37.46 -13.42
CA ILE A 423 -23.02 36.63 -14.44
C ILE A 423 -22.98 35.19 -13.94
N TYR A 424 -24.15 34.54 -13.94
CA TYR A 424 -24.31 33.15 -13.58
C TYR A 424 -24.78 32.37 -14.81
N GLU A 425 -24.05 31.31 -15.14
CA GLU A 425 -24.43 30.40 -16.21
C GLU A 425 -24.72 29.00 -15.62
N ASN A 426 -25.68 28.31 -16.25
CA ASN A 426 -25.97 26.93 -15.90
C ASN A 426 -25.10 26.02 -16.73
N GLU A 427 -24.10 25.40 -16.08
CA GLU A 427 -23.27 24.37 -16.69
C GLU A 427 -24.03 23.03 -16.63
N GLU A 428 -24.34 22.44 -17.79
CA GLU A 428 -24.88 21.07 -17.86
C GLU A 428 -23.73 20.11 -17.53
N LEU A 429 -23.99 19.20 -16.57
CA LEU A 429 -23.02 18.19 -16.15
C LEU A 429 -23.15 16.96 -17.04
N ASP A 430 -22.02 16.48 -17.56
CA ASP A 430 -21.94 15.18 -18.21
C ASP A 430 -22.19 14.06 -17.19
N LEU A 431 -23.20 13.24 -17.46
CA LEU A 431 -23.72 12.23 -16.54
C LEU A 431 -23.28 10.82 -16.93
N GLU A 432 -22.06 10.65 -17.40
CA GLU A 432 -21.51 9.33 -17.64
C GLU A 432 -20.96 8.70 -16.37
N PRO A 433 -21.23 7.41 -16.11
CA PRO A 433 -20.65 6.69 -14.99
C PRO A 433 -19.14 6.56 -15.17
N LEU A 434 -18.38 6.79 -14.10
CA LEU A 434 -16.93 6.69 -14.10
C LEU A 434 -16.51 5.24 -13.82
N PRO A 435 -15.67 4.62 -14.68
CA PRO A 435 -15.09 3.31 -14.40
C PRO A 435 -14.02 3.39 -13.32
N TYR A 436 -13.77 2.29 -12.60
CA TYR A 436 -12.53 2.12 -11.86
C TYR A 436 -11.35 2.09 -12.82
N ILE A 437 -10.20 2.62 -12.41
CA ILE A 437 -8.95 2.54 -13.17
C ILE A 437 -7.91 1.83 -12.32
N VAL A 438 -7.31 0.77 -12.88
CA VAL A 438 -6.22 0.04 -12.23
C VAL A 438 -4.95 0.23 -13.05
N VAL A 439 -3.94 0.82 -12.43
CA VAL A 439 -2.61 0.98 -13.01
C VAL A 439 -1.73 -0.16 -12.51
N ILE A 440 -1.14 -0.92 -13.41
CA ILE A 440 -0.31 -2.09 -13.09
C ILE A 440 1.08 -1.84 -13.65
N VAL A 441 2.09 -1.88 -12.78
CA VAL A 441 3.49 -1.72 -13.13
C VAL A 441 4.22 -3.01 -12.78
N ASP A 442 4.77 -3.70 -13.78
CA ASP A 442 5.44 -4.99 -13.57
C ASP A 442 6.84 -4.84 -12.94
N GLU A 443 7.62 -3.85 -13.35
CA GLU A 443 8.95 -3.62 -12.80
C GLU A 443 9.17 -2.14 -12.48
N MET A 444 8.91 -1.78 -11.24
CA MET A 444 9.08 -0.41 -10.76
C MET A 444 10.55 0.03 -10.73
N ALA A 445 11.49 -0.90 -10.52
CA ALA A 445 12.91 -0.57 -10.43
C ALA A 445 13.43 0.10 -11.71
N ASP A 446 13.00 -0.38 -12.88
CA ASP A 446 13.42 0.18 -14.16
C ASP A 446 12.89 1.62 -14.38
N LEU A 447 11.73 1.92 -13.83
CA LEU A 447 11.17 3.28 -13.83
C LEU A 447 11.93 4.20 -12.86
N MET A 448 12.23 3.69 -11.65
CA MET A 448 12.93 4.46 -10.61
C MET A 448 14.35 4.86 -11.06
N MET A 449 15.01 4.03 -11.86
CA MET A 449 16.35 4.34 -12.42
C MET A 449 16.31 5.48 -13.44
N VAL A 450 15.19 5.68 -14.15
CA VAL A 450 15.08 6.70 -15.21
C VAL A 450 14.57 8.04 -14.65
N ALA A 451 13.59 8.01 -13.78
CA ALA A 451 12.90 9.20 -13.29
C ALA A 451 12.38 9.03 -11.85
N GLY A 452 13.22 8.55 -10.94
CA GLY A 452 12.84 8.15 -9.59
C GLY A 452 12.04 9.20 -8.82
N LYS A 453 12.47 10.47 -8.83
CA LYS A 453 11.77 11.57 -8.12
C LYS A 453 10.37 11.83 -8.68
N ASP A 454 10.21 11.82 -9.99
CA ASP A 454 8.92 12.04 -10.65
C ASP A 454 7.95 10.90 -10.39
N ILE A 455 8.45 9.66 -10.47
CA ILE A 455 7.68 8.46 -10.15
C ILE A 455 7.25 8.48 -8.68
N GLU A 456 8.18 8.74 -7.77
CA GLU A 456 7.88 8.79 -6.33
C GLU A 456 6.84 9.86 -6.01
N GLY A 457 6.96 11.05 -6.61
CA GLY A 457 5.98 12.13 -6.45
C GLY A 457 4.58 11.77 -7.00
N ALA A 458 4.51 11.21 -8.21
CA ALA A 458 3.24 10.80 -8.82
C ALA A 458 2.57 9.66 -8.02
N VAL A 459 3.35 8.64 -7.64
CA VAL A 459 2.88 7.51 -6.84
C VAL A 459 2.44 7.95 -5.45
N GLN A 460 3.16 8.86 -4.80
CA GLN A 460 2.77 9.44 -3.52
C GLN A 460 1.43 10.18 -3.64
N ARG A 461 1.26 11.00 -4.66
CA ARG A 461 0.01 11.75 -4.88
C ARG A 461 -1.18 10.81 -5.12
N LEU A 462 -1.01 9.80 -5.98
CA LEU A 462 -2.03 8.77 -6.20
C LEU A 462 -2.37 8.05 -4.90
N ALA A 463 -1.37 7.57 -4.17
CA ALA A 463 -1.60 6.78 -2.97
C ALA A 463 -2.34 7.54 -1.86
N GLN A 464 -2.17 8.85 -1.78
CA GLN A 464 -2.86 9.68 -0.80
C GLN A 464 -4.33 9.94 -1.12
N MET A 465 -4.69 10.07 -2.39
CA MET A 465 -6.00 10.59 -2.78
C MET A 465 -6.78 9.68 -3.75
N ALA A 466 -6.17 8.78 -4.49
CA ALA A 466 -6.81 8.07 -5.59
C ALA A 466 -7.96 7.13 -5.18
N ARG A 467 -7.97 6.62 -3.95
CA ARG A 467 -8.98 5.68 -3.46
C ARG A 467 -10.41 6.17 -3.66
N ALA A 468 -10.70 7.41 -3.28
CA ALA A 468 -12.05 7.95 -3.39
C ALA A 468 -12.46 8.21 -4.84
N ALA A 469 -11.47 8.52 -5.71
CA ALA A 469 -11.67 8.73 -7.14
C ALA A 469 -11.74 7.42 -7.95
N GLY A 470 -11.55 6.25 -7.31
CA GLY A 470 -11.60 4.94 -7.95
C GLY A 470 -10.39 4.61 -8.80
N LEU A 471 -9.22 5.18 -8.48
CA LEU A 471 -7.95 4.82 -9.11
C LEU A 471 -7.13 3.97 -8.13
N HIS A 472 -6.57 2.87 -8.64
CA HIS A 472 -5.82 1.91 -7.84
C HIS A 472 -4.52 1.57 -8.54
N VAL A 473 -3.47 1.30 -7.75
CA VAL A 473 -2.14 1.03 -8.29
C VAL A 473 -1.62 -0.29 -7.74
N ILE A 474 -1.14 -1.15 -8.61
CA ILE A 474 -0.39 -2.35 -8.30
C ILE A 474 1.04 -2.11 -8.78
N LEU A 475 1.98 -1.98 -7.84
CA LEU A 475 3.40 -1.83 -8.14
C LEU A 475 4.10 -3.15 -7.89
N ALA A 476 4.82 -3.64 -8.87
CA ALA A 476 5.63 -4.83 -8.70
C ALA A 476 7.11 -4.57 -8.97
N THR A 477 7.99 -5.35 -8.35
CA THR A 477 9.43 -5.30 -8.58
C THR A 477 10.11 -6.62 -8.29
N GLN A 478 11.14 -6.93 -9.06
CA GLN A 478 12.05 -8.05 -8.81
C GLN A 478 13.29 -7.63 -8.00
N ARG A 479 13.46 -6.31 -7.77
CA ARG A 479 14.59 -5.74 -7.04
C ARG A 479 14.12 -5.11 -5.72
N PRO A 480 14.08 -5.88 -4.63
CA PRO A 480 13.57 -5.38 -3.34
C PRO A 480 14.62 -4.55 -2.57
N SER A 481 15.32 -3.66 -3.25
CA SER A 481 16.29 -2.76 -2.64
C SER A 481 15.62 -1.52 -2.02
N VAL A 482 16.33 -0.85 -1.11
CA VAL A 482 15.83 0.37 -0.43
C VAL A 482 15.67 1.54 -1.40
N ASP A 483 16.46 1.56 -2.48
CA ASP A 483 16.40 2.59 -3.52
C ASP A 483 15.15 2.48 -4.39
N VAL A 484 14.60 1.27 -4.50
CA VAL A 484 13.36 0.99 -5.24
C VAL A 484 12.15 1.07 -4.30
N ILE A 485 12.20 0.38 -3.16
CA ILE A 485 11.14 0.37 -2.15
C ILE A 485 11.50 1.39 -1.07
N THR A 486 11.38 2.67 -1.42
CA THR A 486 11.73 3.80 -0.54
C THR A 486 10.81 3.91 0.67
N GLY A 487 11.20 4.75 1.64
CA GLY A 487 10.36 5.09 2.79
C GLY A 487 9.01 5.67 2.38
N THR A 488 8.99 6.53 1.36
CA THR A 488 7.78 7.16 0.80
C THR A 488 6.84 6.12 0.19
N ILE A 489 7.38 5.18 -0.60
CA ILE A 489 6.59 4.07 -1.17
C ILE A 489 6.00 3.22 -0.04
N LYS A 490 6.83 2.83 0.95
CA LYS A 490 6.37 2.02 2.10
C LYS A 490 5.28 2.67 2.93
N ALA A 491 5.35 3.97 3.13
CA ALA A 491 4.34 4.72 3.89
C ALA A 491 2.98 4.75 3.17
N ASN A 492 3.00 4.79 1.84
CA ASN A 492 1.82 4.94 1.02
C ASN A 492 1.23 3.61 0.50
N PHE A 493 1.99 2.51 0.59
CA PHE A 493 1.55 1.15 0.24
C PHE A 493 1.56 0.26 1.50
N PRO A 494 0.54 0.37 2.34
CA PRO A 494 0.45 -0.43 3.57
C PRO A 494 0.17 -1.91 3.31
N THR A 495 -0.46 -2.24 2.18
CA THR A 495 -0.72 -3.61 1.76
C THR A 495 0.41 -4.09 0.85
N ARG A 496 1.05 -5.20 1.24
CA ARG A 496 2.23 -5.71 0.54
C ARG A 496 2.19 -7.22 0.39
N ILE A 497 2.75 -7.69 -0.70
CA ILE A 497 2.98 -9.12 -0.96
C ILE A 497 4.46 -9.30 -1.20
N SER A 498 5.06 -10.23 -0.46
CA SER A 498 6.42 -10.70 -0.72
C SER A 498 6.37 -12.15 -1.16
N PHE A 499 6.83 -12.42 -2.36
CA PHE A 499 7.23 -13.75 -2.80
C PHE A 499 8.59 -14.10 -2.23
N GLN A 500 9.12 -15.27 -2.57
CA GLN A 500 10.45 -15.69 -2.14
C GLN A 500 11.50 -14.64 -2.52
N VAL A 501 12.37 -14.32 -1.58
CA VAL A 501 13.53 -13.45 -1.74
C VAL A 501 14.79 -14.18 -1.30
N THR A 502 15.96 -13.64 -1.65
CA THR A 502 17.25 -14.31 -1.37
C THR A 502 17.77 -14.02 0.04
N SER A 503 17.39 -12.92 0.65
CA SER A 503 17.95 -12.50 1.93
C SER A 503 16.89 -12.05 2.94
N LYS A 504 17.24 -12.16 4.24
CA LYS A 504 16.46 -11.60 5.36
C LYS A 504 16.35 -10.06 5.27
N ILE A 505 17.32 -9.42 4.63
CA ILE A 505 17.33 -7.96 4.42
C ILE A 505 16.24 -7.57 3.44
N ASP A 506 16.13 -8.30 2.32
CA ASP A 506 15.09 -8.06 1.31
C ASP A 506 13.68 -8.24 1.90
N SER A 507 13.48 -9.30 2.69
CA SER A 507 12.22 -9.52 3.39
C SER A 507 11.86 -8.35 4.30
N ARG A 508 12.82 -7.83 5.08
CA ARG A 508 12.61 -6.65 5.92
C ARG A 508 12.37 -5.37 5.11
N THR A 509 13.00 -5.24 3.96
CA THR A 509 12.77 -4.09 3.08
C THR A 509 11.34 -4.06 2.59
N ILE A 510 10.75 -5.21 2.24
CA ILE A 510 9.38 -5.31 1.74
C ILE A 510 8.37 -5.25 2.89
N LEU A 511 8.48 -6.17 3.86
CA LEU A 511 7.47 -6.43 4.88
C LEU A 511 7.74 -5.75 6.23
N GLY A 512 8.97 -5.30 6.48
CA GLY A 512 9.42 -4.87 7.80
C GLY A 512 9.87 -6.02 8.72
N GLU A 513 9.61 -7.28 8.32
CA GLU A 513 9.94 -8.49 9.06
C GLU A 513 10.66 -9.51 8.17
N GLN A 514 11.40 -10.42 8.77
CA GLN A 514 12.00 -11.57 8.08
C GLN A 514 10.96 -12.68 7.84
N GLY A 515 11.25 -13.59 6.92
CA GLY A 515 10.44 -14.79 6.67
C GLY A 515 10.13 -15.02 5.19
N ALA A 516 10.25 -14.02 4.31
CA ALA A 516 10.05 -14.23 2.89
C ALA A 516 11.21 -15.00 2.24
N GLU A 517 12.39 -15.00 2.85
CA GLU A 517 13.53 -15.84 2.45
C GLU A 517 13.30 -17.34 2.70
N GLN A 518 12.34 -17.68 3.56
CA GLN A 518 11.98 -19.06 3.92
C GLN A 518 10.86 -19.63 3.05
N LEU A 519 10.32 -18.84 2.11
CA LEU A 519 9.28 -19.27 1.20
C LEU A 519 9.80 -20.28 0.18
N LEU A 520 8.88 -21.06 -0.38
CA LEU A 520 9.20 -22.20 -1.24
C LEU A 520 9.24 -21.87 -2.74
N GLY A 521 8.95 -20.59 -3.10
CA GLY A 521 8.79 -20.18 -4.50
C GLY A 521 7.49 -20.69 -5.13
N GLN A 522 7.38 -20.58 -6.45
CA GLN A 522 6.23 -21.06 -7.24
C GLN A 522 4.86 -20.55 -6.76
N GLY A 523 4.78 -19.28 -6.40
CA GLY A 523 3.55 -18.65 -5.94
C GLY A 523 3.34 -18.66 -4.43
N ASP A 524 4.26 -19.24 -3.66
CA ASP A 524 4.24 -19.15 -2.20
C ASP A 524 4.61 -17.72 -1.77
N MET A 525 3.77 -17.07 -0.99
CA MET A 525 3.91 -15.66 -0.65
C MET A 525 3.52 -15.34 0.78
N LEU A 526 4.05 -14.23 1.28
CA LEU A 526 3.60 -13.57 2.50
C LEU A 526 2.76 -12.35 2.12
N TYR A 527 1.53 -12.35 2.55
CA TYR A 527 0.59 -11.25 2.39
C TYR A 527 0.50 -10.44 3.68
N MET A 528 0.83 -9.17 3.62
CA MET A 528 0.68 -8.20 4.69
C MET A 528 -0.53 -7.31 4.39
N ALA A 529 -1.59 -7.51 5.15
CA ALA A 529 -2.77 -6.63 5.11
C ALA A 529 -2.46 -5.24 5.69
N GLY A 530 -3.22 -4.22 5.29
CA GLY A 530 -3.13 -2.90 5.89
C GLY A 530 -3.34 -2.98 7.40
N GLY A 531 -2.31 -2.70 8.17
CA GLY A 531 -2.28 -2.90 9.63
C GLY A 531 -1.15 -3.82 10.11
N GLY A 532 -0.29 -4.32 9.19
CA GLY A 532 0.95 -5.02 9.52
C GLY A 532 0.80 -6.51 9.84
N ARG A 533 -0.41 -7.08 9.75
CA ARG A 533 -0.60 -8.51 9.97
C ARG A 533 -0.15 -9.30 8.74
N ILE A 534 0.83 -10.18 8.92
CA ILE A 534 1.36 -11.05 7.87
C ILE A 534 0.71 -12.43 7.94
N SER A 535 0.25 -12.92 6.78
CA SER A 535 -0.26 -14.27 6.60
C SER A 535 0.40 -14.92 5.37
N ARG A 536 0.65 -16.24 5.45
CA ARG A 536 1.15 -17.00 4.31
C ARG A 536 -0.01 -17.41 3.43
N VAL A 537 0.16 -17.22 2.13
CA VAL A 537 -0.84 -17.55 1.11
C VAL A 537 -0.14 -18.28 -0.05
N HIS A 538 -0.79 -19.31 -0.56
CA HIS A 538 -0.31 -20.08 -1.71
C HIS A 538 -1.05 -19.60 -2.94
N GLY A 539 -0.33 -18.85 -3.80
CA GLY A 539 -0.89 -18.20 -4.99
C GLY A 539 -1.43 -19.19 -6.01
N PRO A 540 -2.50 -18.81 -6.73
CA PRO A 540 -3.06 -19.67 -7.76
C PRO A 540 -2.16 -19.68 -8.99
N PHE A 541 -2.16 -20.81 -9.69
CA PHE A 541 -1.44 -21.01 -10.93
C PHE A 541 -2.36 -20.81 -12.13
N VAL A 542 -1.85 -20.16 -13.14
CA VAL A 542 -2.39 -20.05 -14.49
C VAL A 542 -1.22 -20.18 -15.47
N SER A 543 -1.40 -20.90 -16.57
CA SER A 543 -0.38 -21.00 -17.60
C SER A 543 -0.50 -19.87 -18.62
N ASP A 544 0.60 -19.59 -19.34
CA ASP A 544 0.62 -18.57 -20.38
C ASP A 544 -0.38 -18.88 -21.50
N GLU A 545 -0.53 -20.16 -21.87
CA GLU A 545 -1.53 -20.59 -22.84
C GLU A 545 -2.99 -20.30 -22.41
N GLU A 546 -3.28 -20.39 -21.10
CA GLU A 546 -4.60 -20.06 -20.56
C GLU A 546 -4.83 -18.55 -20.63
N VAL A 547 -3.82 -17.75 -20.27
CA VAL A 547 -3.85 -16.28 -20.40
C VAL A 547 -4.13 -15.88 -21.85
N GLU A 548 -3.40 -16.46 -22.83
CA GLU A 548 -3.62 -16.20 -24.25
C GLU A 548 -5.04 -16.56 -24.73
N LYS A 549 -5.60 -17.68 -24.26
CA LYS A 549 -6.98 -18.08 -24.61
C LYS A 549 -7.99 -17.07 -24.10
N VAL A 550 -7.83 -16.60 -22.86
CA VAL A 550 -8.70 -15.57 -22.27
C VAL A 550 -8.54 -14.25 -23.02
N VAL A 551 -7.32 -13.81 -23.29
CA VAL A 551 -7.05 -12.56 -24.03
C VAL A 551 -7.65 -12.63 -25.45
N ARG A 552 -7.51 -13.75 -26.14
CA ARG A 552 -8.12 -13.96 -27.48
C ARG A 552 -9.64 -13.85 -27.42
N HIS A 553 -10.26 -14.41 -26.37
CA HIS A 553 -11.72 -14.28 -26.16
C HIS A 553 -12.11 -12.81 -25.94
N LEU A 554 -11.36 -12.04 -25.15
CA LEU A 554 -11.64 -10.64 -24.90
C LEU A 554 -11.49 -9.78 -26.16
N LYS A 555 -10.42 -9.97 -26.93
CA LYS A 555 -10.17 -9.27 -28.20
C LYS A 555 -11.24 -9.55 -29.26
N SER A 556 -11.89 -10.73 -29.22
CA SER A 556 -12.96 -11.05 -30.16
C SER A 556 -14.26 -10.27 -29.90
N GLN A 557 -14.41 -9.62 -28.76
CA GLN A 557 -15.63 -8.90 -28.38
C GLN A 557 -15.60 -7.40 -28.67
N GLY A 558 -14.43 -6.82 -28.85
CA GLY A 558 -14.27 -5.39 -29.14
C GLY A 558 -12.83 -4.97 -29.21
N GLN A 559 -12.60 -3.81 -29.79
CA GLN A 559 -11.30 -3.14 -29.78
C GLN A 559 -11.25 -2.13 -28.63
N PRO A 560 -10.06 -1.87 -28.04
CA PRO A 560 -9.92 -0.85 -27.02
C PRO A 560 -10.11 0.55 -27.60
N GLU A 561 -10.75 1.41 -26.84
CA GLU A 561 -10.79 2.85 -27.11
C GLU A 561 -9.61 3.49 -26.41
N TYR A 562 -8.50 3.63 -27.12
CA TYR A 562 -7.29 4.23 -26.59
C TYR A 562 -7.43 5.74 -26.43
N LEU A 563 -7.00 6.26 -25.29
CA LEU A 563 -6.89 7.68 -25.00
C LEU A 563 -5.46 8.12 -25.27
N GLU A 564 -5.21 8.83 -26.37
CA GLU A 564 -3.87 9.36 -26.71
C GLU A 564 -3.30 10.23 -25.58
N ALA A 565 -4.16 10.94 -24.86
CA ALA A 565 -3.78 11.80 -23.74
C ALA A 565 -3.04 11.06 -22.59
N VAL A 566 -3.16 9.73 -22.49
CA VAL A 566 -2.50 8.93 -21.42
C VAL A 566 -0.99 8.92 -21.61
N THR A 567 -0.51 8.92 -22.86
CA THR A 567 0.92 8.82 -23.21
C THR A 567 1.44 10.03 -24.00
N ALA A 568 0.59 11.04 -24.23
CA ALA A 568 1.00 12.27 -24.89
C ALA A 568 1.90 13.09 -23.96
N GLU A 569 3.07 13.46 -24.45
CA GLU A 569 3.96 14.41 -23.77
C GLU A 569 3.27 15.77 -23.69
N GLU A 570 3.29 16.39 -22.51
CA GLU A 570 2.80 17.75 -22.37
C GLU A 570 3.66 18.70 -23.18
N PRO A 571 3.06 19.74 -23.80
CA PRO A 571 3.85 20.82 -24.36
C PRO A 571 4.70 21.42 -23.24
N GLN A 572 6.01 21.32 -23.39
CA GLN A 572 6.99 21.97 -22.52
C GLN A 572 7.12 23.44 -22.95
N ASP A 573 7.31 24.33 -21.98
CA ASP A 573 7.73 25.71 -22.28
C ASP A 573 9.15 25.71 -22.91
N GLU A 574 9.56 26.85 -23.46
CA GLU A 574 10.87 27.00 -24.12
C GLU A 574 12.05 26.68 -23.19
N ASP A 575 11.83 26.59 -21.86
CA ASP A 575 12.81 26.26 -20.82
C ASP A 575 12.79 24.77 -20.40
N GLY A 576 11.95 23.92 -21.05
CA GLY A 576 11.87 22.48 -20.76
C GLY A 576 11.12 22.14 -19.48
N ASN A 577 10.46 23.12 -18.83
CA ASN A 577 9.59 22.86 -17.71
C ASN A 577 8.21 22.48 -18.21
N PRO A 578 7.59 21.41 -17.68
CA PRO A 578 6.18 21.16 -17.96
C PRO A 578 5.38 22.40 -17.56
N ILE A 579 4.51 22.86 -18.44
CA ILE A 579 3.52 23.90 -18.13
C ILE A 579 2.54 23.24 -17.12
N PHE A 580 3.03 23.04 -15.92
CA PHE A 580 2.23 22.56 -14.80
C PHE A 580 1.39 23.77 -14.39
N ASP A 581 0.13 23.74 -14.72
CA ASP A 581 -0.83 24.67 -14.13
C ASP A 581 -0.95 24.33 -12.62
N SER A 582 0.03 24.84 -11.86
CA SER A 582 0.05 24.72 -10.40
C SER A 582 -1.14 25.45 -9.74
N THR A 583 -1.93 26.17 -10.53
CA THR A 583 -3.19 26.80 -10.09
C THR A 583 -4.32 25.78 -9.87
N ALA A 584 -4.23 24.59 -10.46
CA ALA A 584 -5.18 23.49 -10.20
C ALA A 584 -4.97 22.78 -8.86
N MET A 585 -3.83 22.99 -8.18
CA MET A 585 -3.48 22.33 -6.91
C MET A 585 -4.08 22.97 -5.64
N GLY A 586 -4.80 24.08 -5.77
CA GLY A 586 -5.43 24.80 -4.65
C GLY A 586 -6.95 24.60 -4.62
N GLY A 587 -7.42 23.40 -4.33
CA GLY A 587 -8.80 23.21 -3.92
C GLY A 587 -9.11 24.09 -2.69
N ALA A 588 -10.12 24.93 -2.74
CA ALA A 588 -10.61 25.88 -1.74
C ALA A 588 -9.75 27.16 -1.53
N GLU A 589 -8.41 27.08 -1.46
CA GLU A 589 -7.60 28.30 -1.28
C GLU A 589 -7.47 29.16 -2.55
N GLY A 590 -7.55 28.57 -3.75
CA GLY A 590 -7.44 29.32 -5.01
C GLY A 590 -8.66 30.18 -5.33
N GLY A 591 -9.86 29.70 -4.98
CA GLY A 591 -11.10 30.46 -5.10
C GLY A 591 -11.17 31.61 -4.09
N ASP A 592 -10.73 31.34 -2.88
CA ASP A 592 -10.67 32.34 -1.81
C ASP A 592 -9.59 33.41 -2.10
N LEU A 593 -8.41 33.02 -2.58
CA LEU A 593 -7.32 33.93 -2.98
C LEU A 593 -7.72 34.84 -4.15
N TYR A 594 -8.45 34.31 -5.12
CA TYR A 594 -8.95 35.13 -6.23
C TYR A 594 -10.00 36.13 -5.74
N GLN A 595 -10.96 35.72 -4.93
CA GLN A 595 -11.94 36.58 -4.31
C GLN A 595 -11.30 37.64 -3.41
N GLN A 596 -10.29 37.27 -2.64
CA GLN A 596 -9.48 38.20 -1.85
C GLN A 596 -8.74 39.20 -2.76
N ALA A 597 -8.15 38.76 -3.89
CA ALA A 597 -7.49 39.63 -4.84
C ALA A 597 -8.47 40.61 -5.46
N VAL A 598 -9.65 40.17 -5.88
CA VAL A 598 -10.72 41.01 -6.40
C VAL A 598 -11.18 42.03 -5.35
N ALA A 599 -11.42 41.60 -4.12
CA ALA A 599 -11.82 42.48 -3.01
C ALA A 599 -10.74 43.55 -2.70
N ILE A 600 -9.46 43.17 -2.72
CA ILE A 600 -8.34 44.10 -2.52
C ILE A 600 -8.28 45.13 -3.66
N VAL A 601 -8.39 44.69 -4.91
CA VAL A 601 -8.33 45.58 -6.09
C VAL A 601 -9.50 46.55 -6.11
N THR A 602 -10.71 46.07 -5.84
CA THR A 602 -11.92 46.93 -5.80
C THR A 602 -11.91 47.90 -4.64
N ARG A 603 -11.50 47.45 -3.45
CA ARG A 603 -11.44 48.27 -2.24
C ARG A 603 -10.34 49.34 -2.33
N ASP A 604 -9.12 48.94 -2.67
CA ASP A 604 -7.93 49.81 -2.63
C ASP A 604 -7.76 50.61 -3.95
N ARG A 605 -8.60 50.37 -4.95
CA ARG A 605 -8.59 51.00 -6.28
C ARG A 605 -7.20 51.00 -6.96
N LYS A 606 -6.44 49.89 -6.76
CA LYS A 606 -5.11 49.69 -7.31
C LYS A 606 -4.99 48.32 -7.97
N ALA A 607 -4.94 48.31 -9.30
CA ALA A 607 -4.79 47.10 -10.10
C ALA A 607 -3.39 47.01 -10.70
N SER A 608 -2.46 46.37 -10.01
CA SER A 608 -1.13 46.03 -10.55
C SER A 608 -0.61 44.71 -9.92
N THR A 609 0.12 43.94 -10.73
CA THR A 609 0.72 42.66 -10.30
C THR A 609 1.58 42.81 -9.05
N SER A 610 2.44 43.83 -8.99
CA SER A 610 3.30 44.11 -7.84
C SER A 610 2.52 44.52 -6.58
N TYR A 611 1.32 45.10 -6.74
CA TYR A 611 0.47 45.46 -5.60
C TYR A 611 -0.16 44.22 -4.98
N ILE A 612 -0.74 43.33 -5.80
CA ILE A 612 -1.34 42.07 -5.38
C ILE A 612 -0.27 41.15 -4.74
N GLN A 613 0.90 41.06 -5.40
CA GLN A 613 2.03 40.27 -4.86
C GLN A 613 2.36 40.66 -3.41
N ARG A 614 2.50 41.96 -3.16
CA ARG A 614 2.84 42.46 -1.82
C ARG A 614 1.69 42.34 -0.82
N ARG A 615 0.46 42.48 -1.26
CA ARG A 615 -0.70 42.48 -0.37
C ARG A 615 -1.10 41.11 0.06
N LEU A 616 -1.03 40.11 -0.85
CA LEU A 616 -1.33 38.71 -0.60
C LEU A 616 -0.09 37.87 -0.23
N GLN A 617 1.11 38.48 -0.26
CA GLN A 617 2.40 37.78 0.02
C GLN A 617 2.62 36.54 -0.86
N ILE A 618 2.24 36.60 -2.14
CA ILE A 618 2.33 35.52 -3.13
C ILE A 618 3.48 35.78 -4.11
N GLY A 619 3.92 34.74 -4.83
CA GLY A 619 4.93 34.87 -5.88
C GLY A 619 4.44 35.71 -7.07
N TYR A 620 5.39 36.30 -7.84
CA TYR A 620 5.09 37.15 -8.98
C TYR A 620 4.20 36.49 -10.03
N ASN A 621 4.51 35.23 -10.39
CA ASN A 621 3.75 34.48 -11.39
C ASN A 621 2.30 34.26 -10.95
N ARG A 622 2.07 33.97 -9.68
CA ARG A 622 0.72 33.79 -9.11
C ARG A 622 -0.06 35.10 -9.08
N ALA A 623 0.61 36.23 -8.80
CA ALA A 623 -0.01 37.54 -8.86
C ALA A 623 -0.32 37.95 -10.31
N ALA A 624 0.52 37.58 -11.28
CA ALA A 624 0.30 37.81 -12.70
C ALA A 624 -0.91 37.03 -13.22
N SER A 625 -1.00 35.74 -12.92
CA SER A 625 -2.15 34.87 -13.29
C SER A 625 -3.46 35.36 -12.69
N LEU A 626 -3.46 35.84 -11.43
CA LEU A 626 -4.67 36.43 -10.82
C LEU A 626 -5.09 37.74 -11.56
N MET A 627 -4.12 38.56 -11.98
CA MET A 627 -4.38 39.76 -12.72
C MET A 627 -4.91 39.48 -14.14
N GLU A 628 -4.37 38.49 -14.83
CA GLU A 628 -4.84 38.06 -16.16
C GLU A 628 -6.25 37.46 -16.06
N ARG A 629 -6.52 36.67 -15.03
CA ARG A 629 -7.86 36.15 -14.79
C ARG A 629 -8.86 37.29 -14.50
N MET A 630 -8.49 38.30 -13.71
CA MET A 630 -9.32 39.47 -13.48
C MET A 630 -9.56 40.26 -14.77
N GLU A 631 -8.62 40.28 -15.71
CA GLU A 631 -8.81 40.88 -17.03
C GLU A 631 -9.78 40.07 -17.89
N GLN A 632 -9.63 38.77 -17.93
CA GLN A 632 -10.52 37.86 -18.67
C GLN A 632 -11.95 37.90 -18.13
N GLU A 633 -12.13 37.96 -16.83
CA GLU A 633 -13.43 38.03 -16.16
C GLU A 633 -14.00 39.48 -16.14
N GLY A 634 -13.27 40.45 -16.68
CA GLY A 634 -13.75 41.84 -16.82
C GLY A 634 -13.72 42.67 -15.54
N VAL A 635 -13.00 42.23 -14.51
CA VAL A 635 -12.80 42.99 -13.27
C VAL A 635 -11.86 44.19 -13.49
N VAL A 636 -10.82 43.98 -14.31
CA VAL A 636 -9.85 45.03 -14.69
C VAL A 636 -9.65 45.11 -16.19
N GLY A 637 -9.31 46.28 -16.68
CA GLY A 637 -9.01 46.53 -18.09
C GLY A 637 -7.58 46.12 -18.48
N GLN A 638 -7.24 46.33 -19.77
CA GLN A 638 -5.89 46.09 -20.29
C GLN A 638 -4.84 47.00 -19.64
N PRO A 639 -3.58 46.52 -19.53
CA PRO A 639 -2.51 47.32 -18.95
C PRO A 639 -2.17 48.50 -19.82
N ASN A 640 -2.00 49.69 -19.22
CA ASN A 640 -1.46 50.85 -19.90
C ASN A 640 0.07 50.77 -20.00
N HIS A 641 0.71 51.74 -20.70
CA HIS A 641 2.18 51.77 -20.89
C HIS A 641 3.02 51.72 -19.59
N ALA A 642 2.40 51.95 -18.42
CA ALA A 642 3.04 51.92 -17.11
C ALA A 642 2.66 50.64 -16.31
N GLY A 643 2.02 49.63 -16.92
CA GLY A 643 1.59 48.39 -16.27
C GLY A 643 0.45 48.55 -15.26
N LYS A 644 -0.23 49.67 -15.24
CA LYS A 644 -1.43 49.91 -14.43
C LYS A 644 -2.67 49.59 -15.26
N ARG A 645 -3.66 48.95 -14.62
CA ARG A 645 -4.92 48.56 -15.24
C ARG A 645 -6.07 49.38 -14.64
N GLU A 646 -7.06 49.70 -15.44
CA GLU A 646 -8.29 50.36 -15.02
C GLU A 646 -9.22 49.34 -14.38
N ILE A 647 -9.93 49.72 -13.30
CA ILE A 647 -10.86 48.87 -12.60
C ILE A 647 -12.25 49.12 -13.18
N LEU A 648 -12.86 48.06 -13.74
CA LEU A 648 -14.12 48.13 -14.48
C LEU A 648 -15.35 47.85 -13.57
N VAL A 649 -15.12 47.30 -12.36
CA VAL A 649 -16.19 46.93 -11.40
C VAL A 649 -16.31 48.01 -10.34
N GLU A 650 -17.55 48.51 -10.08
CA GLU A 650 -17.85 49.41 -8.97
C GLU A 650 -17.78 48.68 -7.65
N GLY A 651 -16.97 49.18 -6.70
CA GLY A 651 -16.89 48.63 -5.34
C GLY A 651 -18.23 48.85 -4.63
N ALA A 652 -18.73 47.82 -3.95
CA ALA A 652 -19.83 47.97 -3.01
C ALA A 652 -19.42 48.99 -1.94
N ASP A 653 -20.10 50.13 -1.89
CA ASP A 653 -19.98 51.10 -0.82
C ASP A 653 -20.48 50.46 0.50
N GLU A 654 -19.56 49.95 1.32
CA GLU A 654 -19.77 49.78 2.77
C GLU A 654 -19.55 51.15 3.44
N ASP A 655 -20.50 52.07 3.22
CA ASP A 655 -20.66 53.23 4.08
C ASP A 655 -22.15 53.52 4.24
N ARG A 656 -22.70 52.99 5.34
CA ARG A 656 -23.71 53.62 6.20
C ARG A 656 -24.32 52.61 7.16
N TYR A 657 -23.80 52.49 8.31
CA TYR A 657 -24.33 52.66 9.65
C TYR A 657 -23.39 52.06 10.68
#